data_a829329b3d1fb101ef087890679eaca6
#
_entry.id   a829329b3d1fb101ef087890679eaca6
#
_cell.length_a   1.000
_cell.length_b   1.000
_cell.length_c   1.000
_cell.angle_alpha   90.00
_cell.angle_beta   90.00
_cell.angle_gamma   90.00
#
_symmetry.space_group_name_H-M   'P 1'
#
loop_
_entity.id
_entity.type
_entity.pdbx_description
1 polymer ?
#
loop_
_entity_poly.entity_id
_entity_poly.type
_entity_poly.pdbx_seq_one_letter_code
_entity_poly.pdbx_strand_id
1 'polypeptide(L)'
;NKNLYDGVTLEDVKSSLVMTARTLVEKEPNYTYATARILLDNIRSEGLTYLGMQTQATQPEMEELYPEALKKFLDQGIENGILNPELREMDIERLGKAIRGDRDNNFTYLGLQTLYDRYFIHDNDVRYELPQVFFMRVSMGLALGEENKEERAIEFYNLLSSFDYMSSTPTLFNAGTQHSQLSSCYLTTVPDDLHGIYGAIQDNAMLSKWAGGLGNDWTPVRGLGSQIKGTNGKSQGVVPFLKVVNDTAVAVNQGGKRKGAVCSYLETWHVDIEEFVELRKNTGDDRRRTHDMNTANWVPDLFMKRVSEGKSWTLFTPSDTPDLHDLYGLAFEKRYEEYEAQTETGEIDFYKKIDAKELWKKMLSMVFETGHPWITFKDVCNLRSPQQHVGVVHSSNLCTEITLNTSQDEIAVCNLGSVNLTHHIAEGKLDEKKIERTINTAIRMLDNVIDINYYAVKAAETSNMKHRPIGLGIMGFHDVLYMLKTPYASEEAVEFADRSMEMVSYYAIKASSDLAKERGSYSSYEGSLWSQGILPIDSIKLLKESRGDEYLDVDESSTMDWDGLRETIKTQGIRNSNVMAIAPTATIANITGVTQSIEPTYQNLFVKSNLSGEFTVTNIPMVKTLKDLGLWDSVMINDLKYYDGSVAGISRIPEEIKKLYACAFEIEPKWLIDAASRRQKWIDQSQSLNLYINEPSGKKLDIMYRMAWLRGLKTTYYLRSKGATTSEKSTIATGELNAVSATAEPLAAPLPDACSITDPDCDACQ
;
A
#
# COMPACT_ATOMS: atom_id res chain seq x y z
N ASN A 1 -36.89 11.51 14.67
CA ASN A 1 -37.80 12.57 15.25
C ASN A 1 -37.09 13.43 16.30
N LYS A 2 -36.08 12.98 17.03
CA LYS A 2 -35.39 13.78 18.08
C LYS A 2 -34.56 14.93 17.52
N ASN A 3 -34.14 14.85 16.25
CA ASN A 3 -33.29 15.84 15.59
C ASN A 3 -34.06 16.74 14.60
N LEU A 4 -35.38 16.57 14.51
CA LEU A 4 -36.23 17.37 13.65
C LEU A 4 -36.89 18.52 14.48
N TYR A 5 -36.85 19.72 13.94
CA TYR A 5 -37.44 20.94 14.52
C TYR A 5 -38.23 21.69 13.45
N ASP A 6 -39.09 22.59 13.87
CA ASP A 6 -39.91 23.39 12.93
C ASP A 6 -38.98 24.30 12.09
N GLY A 7 -39.11 24.24 10.77
CA GLY A 7 -38.25 24.97 9.83
C GLY A 7 -36.99 24.22 9.39
N VAL A 8 -36.79 22.93 9.78
CA VAL A 8 -35.70 22.12 9.27
C VAL A 8 -35.75 21.99 7.74
N THR A 9 -34.61 22.12 7.08
CA THR A 9 -34.54 21.98 5.62
C THR A 9 -34.64 20.49 5.20
N LEU A 10 -35.02 20.24 3.94
CA LEU A 10 -35.04 18.86 3.40
C LEU A 10 -33.66 18.24 3.40
N GLU A 11 -32.62 19.04 3.18
CA GLU A 11 -31.22 18.60 3.22
C GLU A 11 -30.82 18.16 4.63
N ASP A 12 -31.19 18.92 5.67
CA ASP A 12 -30.95 18.54 7.06
C ASP A 12 -31.69 17.25 7.44
N VAL A 13 -32.92 17.07 6.91
CA VAL A 13 -33.67 15.80 7.12
C VAL A 13 -32.94 14.64 6.49
N LYS A 14 -32.47 14.77 5.25
CA LYS A 14 -31.69 13.72 4.54
C LYS A 14 -30.40 13.38 5.29
N SER A 15 -29.64 14.37 5.70
CA SER A 15 -28.42 14.19 6.50
C SER A 15 -28.72 13.51 7.84
N SER A 16 -29.79 13.93 8.53
CA SER A 16 -30.22 13.33 9.81
C SER A 16 -30.62 11.86 9.66
N LEU A 17 -31.19 11.46 8.52
CA LEU A 17 -31.52 10.06 8.24
C LEU A 17 -30.26 9.19 8.11
N VAL A 18 -29.25 9.64 7.35
CA VAL A 18 -27.96 8.98 7.23
C VAL A 18 -27.31 8.84 8.61
N MET A 19 -27.23 9.96 9.36
CA MET A 19 -26.63 9.98 10.70
C MET A 19 -27.34 9.06 11.69
N THR A 20 -28.66 8.96 11.61
CA THR A 20 -29.44 8.05 12.46
C THR A 20 -29.20 6.59 12.08
N ALA A 21 -29.23 6.27 10.80
CA ALA A 21 -29.04 4.90 10.32
C ALA A 21 -27.63 4.35 10.66
N ARG A 22 -26.58 5.16 10.48
CA ARG A 22 -25.19 4.73 10.78
C ARG A 22 -24.98 4.38 12.25
N THR A 23 -25.71 5.00 13.18
CA THR A 23 -25.59 4.65 14.62
C THR A 23 -26.10 3.26 14.96
N LEU A 24 -26.87 2.64 14.07
CA LEU A 24 -27.42 1.31 14.27
C LEU A 24 -26.48 0.21 13.80
N VAL A 25 -25.39 0.53 13.08
CA VAL A 25 -24.41 -0.42 12.54
C VAL A 25 -23.79 -1.28 13.65
N GLU A 26 -23.53 -0.71 14.83
CA GLU A 26 -22.99 -1.47 15.95
C GLU A 26 -23.93 -2.55 16.50
N LYS A 27 -25.23 -2.35 16.37
CA LYS A 27 -26.26 -3.31 16.83
C LYS A 27 -26.59 -4.33 15.77
N GLU A 28 -26.74 -3.86 14.55
CA GLU A 28 -27.04 -4.67 13.37
C GLU A 28 -26.17 -4.19 12.21
N PRO A 29 -25.06 -4.88 11.91
CA PRO A 29 -24.11 -4.48 10.89
C PRO A 29 -24.70 -4.24 9.49
N ASN A 30 -25.79 -4.91 9.15
CA ASN A 30 -26.48 -4.71 7.87
C ASN A 30 -27.03 -3.29 7.67
N TYR A 31 -27.14 -2.48 8.73
CA TYR A 31 -27.42 -1.05 8.60
C TYR A 31 -26.35 -0.30 7.81
N THR A 32 -25.14 -0.85 7.60
CA THR A 32 -24.16 -0.26 6.69
C THR A 32 -24.71 -0.18 5.26
N TYR A 33 -25.43 -1.19 4.80
CA TYR A 33 -26.07 -1.19 3.47
C TYR A 33 -27.32 -0.28 3.44
N ALA A 34 -28.14 -0.27 4.49
CA ALA A 34 -29.28 0.63 4.58
C ALA A 34 -28.84 2.09 4.57
N THR A 35 -27.79 2.42 5.32
CA THR A 35 -27.21 3.78 5.36
C THR A 35 -26.64 4.17 3.99
N ALA A 36 -25.96 3.26 3.31
CA ALA A 36 -25.45 3.46 1.96
C ALA A 36 -26.57 3.78 0.96
N ARG A 37 -27.71 3.10 1.05
CA ARG A 37 -28.87 3.36 0.18
C ARG A 37 -29.52 4.73 0.42
N ILE A 38 -29.57 5.18 1.68
CA ILE A 38 -30.03 6.53 2.01
C ILE A 38 -29.07 7.58 1.46
N LEU A 39 -27.76 7.36 1.62
CA LEU A 39 -26.74 8.24 1.03
C LEU A 39 -26.82 8.24 -0.50
N LEU A 40 -27.04 7.07 -1.12
CA LEU A 40 -27.17 6.92 -2.57
C LEU A 40 -28.32 7.75 -3.13
N ASP A 41 -29.46 7.83 -2.43
CA ASP A 41 -30.58 8.69 -2.81
C ASP A 41 -30.16 10.17 -2.85
N ASN A 42 -29.37 10.61 -1.88
CA ASN A 42 -28.84 11.98 -1.85
C ASN A 42 -27.87 12.23 -3.04
N ILE A 43 -26.97 11.31 -3.30
CA ILE A 43 -26.01 11.37 -4.42
C ILE A 43 -26.76 11.44 -5.77
N ARG A 44 -27.78 10.61 -5.95
CA ARG A 44 -28.62 10.61 -7.15
C ARG A 44 -29.35 11.94 -7.34
N SER A 45 -29.95 12.45 -6.28
CA SER A 45 -30.65 13.75 -6.29
C SER A 45 -29.69 14.87 -6.69
N GLU A 46 -28.50 14.94 -6.12
CA GLU A 46 -27.46 15.93 -6.43
C GLU A 46 -27.00 15.83 -7.89
N GLY A 47 -26.53 14.64 -8.30
CA GLY A 47 -25.96 14.40 -9.61
C GLY A 47 -26.97 14.56 -10.75
N LEU A 48 -28.15 13.97 -10.63
CA LEU A 48 -29.19 14.06 -11.67
C LEU A 48 -29.70 15.49 -11.82
N THR A 49 -29.87 16.23 -10.71
CA THR A 49 -30.27 17.63 -10.75
C THR A 49 -29.24 18.49 -11.48
N TYR A 50 -27.95 18.32 -11.18
CA TYR A 50 -26.88 19.06 -11.85
C TYR A 50 -26.84 18.76 -13.35
N LEU A 51 -27.05 17.50 -13.75
CA LEU A 51 -27.10 17.09 -15.15
C LEU A 51 -28.39 17.51 -15.89
N GLY A 52 -29.28 18.25 -15.25
CA GLY A 52 -30.55 18.69 -15.84
C GLY A 52 -31.49 17.52 -16.16
N MET A 53 -31.49 16.51 -15.32
CA MET A 53 -32.39 15.36 -15.34
C MET A 53 -33.44 15.50 -14.22
N GLN A 54 -34.10 14.39 -13.84
CA GLN A 54 -35.05 14.40 -12.73
C GLN A 54 -34.34 14.58 -11.36
N THR A 55 -35.05 15.08 -10.36
CA THR A 55 -34.48 15.40 -9.04
C THR A 55 -34.41 14.20 -8.08
N GLN A 56 -35.05 13.09 -8.41
CA GLN A 56 -35.07 11.86 -7.62
C GLN A 56 -35.20 10.66 -8.55
N ALA A 57 -34.62 9.53 -8.18
CA ALA A 57 -34.75 8.29 -8.90
C ALA A 57 -34.67 7.08 -7.95
N THR A 58 -35.60 6.16 -8.11
CA THR A 58 -35.55 4.84 -7.46
C THR A 58 -34.52 3.95 -8.11
N GLN A 59 -34.18 2.82 -7.47
CA GLN A 59 -33.23 1.87 -8.03
C GLN A 59 -33.65 1.31 -9.41
N PRO A 60 -34.93 0.92 -9.65
CA PRO A 60 -35.35 0.52 -11.01
C PRO A 60 -35.24 1.64 -12.04
N GLU A 61 -35.62 2.87 -11.70
CA GLU A 61 -35.52 4.01 -12.60
C GLU A 61 -34.05 4.30 -12.97
N MET A 62 -33.10 4.10 -12.08
CA MET A 62 -31.68 4.29 -12.38
C MET A 62 -31.16 3.34 -13.46
N GLU A 63 -31.67 2.13 -13.58
CA GLU A 63 -31.30 1.20 -14.65
C GLU A 63 -31.64 1.78 -16.03
N GLU A 64 -32.74 2.54 -16.12
CA GLU A 64 -33.15 3.21 -17.34
C GLU A 64 -32.43 4.57 -17.55
N LEU A 65 -32.07 5.25 -16.48
CA LEU A 65 -31.47 6.59 -16.51
C LEU A 65 -29.94 6.57 -16.71
N TYR A 66 -29.24 5.53 -16.33
CA TYR A 66 -27.78 5.49 -16.43
C TYR A 66 -27.23 5.74 -17.84
N PRO A 67 -27.82 5.24 -18.93
CA PRO A 67 -27.34 5.56 -20.28
C PRO A 67 -27.38 7.07 -20.60
N GLU A 68 -28.46 7.76 -20.24
CA GLU A 68 -28.57 9.20 -20.43
C GLU A 68 -27.65 9.98 -19.49
N ALA A 69 -27.55 9.54 -18.23
CA ALA A 69 -26.67 10.14 -17.23
C ALA A 69 -25.20 10.05 -17.66
N LEU A 70 -24.75 8.91 -18.21
CA LEU A 70 -23.38 8.77 -18.75
C LEU A 70 -23.12 9.80 -19.87
N LYS A 71 -24.06 9.94 -20.83
CA LYS A 71 -23.90 10.87 -21.93
C LYS A 71 -23.79 12.31 -21.43
N LYS A 72 -24.73 12.75 -20.58
CA LYS A 72 -24.73 14.11 -20.02
C LYS A 72 -23.51 14.39 -19.15
N PHE A 73 -23.08 13.41 -18.36
CA PHE A 73 -21.87 13.51 -17.55
C PHE A 73 -20.62 13.74 -18.43
N LEU A 74 -20.46 12.98 -19.50
CA LEU A 74 -19.34 13.15 -20.43
C LEU A 74 -19.38 14.51 -21.11
N ASP A 75 -20.54 14.93 -21.59
CA ASP A 75 -20.71 16.23 -22.24
C ASP A 75 -20.33 17.37 -21.27
N GLN A 76 -20.88 17.37 -20.06
CA GLN A 76 -20.60 18.39 -19.06
C GLN A 76 -19.13 18.36 -18.58
N GLY A 77 -18.57 17.18 -18.35
CA GLY A 77 -17.19 17.05 -17.88
C GLY A 77 -16.15 17.49 -18.92
N ILE A 78 -16.45 17.31 -20.20
CA ILE A 78 -15.62 17.80 -21.31
C ILE A 78 -15.76 19.34 -21.44
N GLU A 79 -16.97 19.86 -21.36
CA GLU A 79 -17.22 21.32 -21.38
C GLU A 79 -16.53 22.04 -20.20
N ASN A 80 -16.52 21.42 -19.04
CA ASN A 80 -15.80 21.93 -17.85
C ASN A 80 -14.27 21.79 -17.97
N GLY A 81 -13.74 21.18 -19.03
CA GLY A 81 -12.31 20.98 -19.23
C GLY A 81 -11.68 19.94 -18.27
N ILE A 82 -12.48 19.04 -17.69
CA ILE A 82 -12.02 18.01 -16.76
C ILE A 82 -11.76 16.70 -17.49
N LEU A 83 -12.69 16.26 -18.34
CA LEU A 83 -12.62 14.99 -19.04
C LEU A 83 -11.89 15.09 -20.40
N ASN A 84 -11.26 13.98 -20.78
CA ASN A 84 -10.62 13.84 -22.08
C ASN A 84 -11.68 13.85 -23.21
N PRO A 85 -11.58 14.76 -24.20
CA PRO A 85 -12.53 14.82 -25.33
C PRO A 85 -12.63 13.53 -26.15
N GLU A 86 -11.57 12.72 -26.21
CA GLU A 86 -11.57 11.44 -26.93
C GLU A 86 -12.61 10.44 -26.42
N LEU A 87 -13.08 10.60 -25.19
CA LEU A 87 -14.15 9.75 -24.64
C LEU A 87 -15.47 9.86 -25.44
N ARG A 88 -15.71 11.02 -26.11
CA ARG A 88 -16.90 11.21 -26.97
C ARG A 88 -16.84 10.40 -28.26
N GLU A 89 -15.68 9.96 -28.69
CA GLU A 89 -15.49 9.21 -29.93
C GLU A 89 -15.96 7.75 -29.80
N MET A 90 -16.14 7.26 -28.58
CA MET A 90 -16.65 5.92 -28.31
C MET A 90 -18.17 5.84 -28.48
N ASP A 91 -18.68 4.64 -28.72
CA ASP A 91 -20.13 4.38 -28.78
C ASP A 91 -20.76 4.47 -27.38
N ILE A 92 -21.13 5.71 -26.99
CA ILE A 92 -21.70 6.03 -25.68
C ILE A 92 -23.03 5.30 -25.44
N GLU A 93 -23.83 5.07 -26.49
CA GLU A 93 -25.09 4.35 -26.37
C GLU A 93 -24.85 2.87 -25.98
N ARG A 94 -23.89 2.22 -26.64
CA ARG A 94 -23.48 0.84 -26.31
C ARG A 94 -22.92 0.75 -24.89
N LEU A 95 -22.07 1.68 -24.50
CA LEU A 95 -21.47 1.73 -23.15
C LEU A 95 -22.54 1.99 -22.10
N GLY A 96 -23.45 2.92 -22.33
CA GLY A 96 -24.56 3.20 -21.42
C GLY A 96 -25.44 1.99 -21.16
N LYS A 97 -25.78 1.24 -22.22
CA LYS A 97 -26.58 0.00 -22.12
C LYS A 97 -25.86 -1.13 -21.37
N ALA A 98 -24.53 -1.08 -21.29
CA ALA A 98 -23.73 -2.07 -20.55
C ALA A 98 -23.67 -1.79 -19.06
N ILE A 99 -24.09 -0.61 -18.62
CA ILE A 99 -24.11 -0.25 -17.19
C ILE A 99 -25.13 -1.11 -16.44
N ARG A 100 -24.71 -1.58 -15.28
CA ARG A 100 -25.47 -2.43 -14.36
C ARG A 100 -25.86 -1.62 -13.12
N GLY A 101 -27.02 -0.98 -13.16
CA GLY A 101 -27.53 -0.14 -12.06
C GLY A 101 -27.74 -0.88 -10.75
N ASP A 102 -28.04 -2.20 -10.84
CA ASP A 102 -28.21 -3.08 -9.66
C ASP A 102 -26.94 -3.16 -8.79
N ARG A 103 -25.74 -2.90 -9.35
CA ARG A 103 -24.47 -2.91 -8.62
C ARG A 103 -24.32 -1.75 -7.60
N ASP A 104 -25.16 -0.74 -7.70
CA ASP A 104 -25.24 0.32 -6.66
C ASP A 104 -25.59 -0.26 -5.28
N ASN A 105 -26.24 -1.42 -5.23
CA ASN A 105 -26.61 -2.08 -3.98
C ASN A 105 -25.44 -2.79 -3.27
N ASN A 106 -24.29 -2.91 -3.92
CA ASN A 106 -23.12 -3.59 -3.36
C ASN A 106 -22.34 -2.73 -2.36
N PHE A 107 -22.55 -1.41 -2.36
CA PHE A 107 -21.81 -0.51 -1.49
C PHE A 107 -22.19 -0.63 -0.03
N THR A 108 -21.16 -0.65 0.83
CA THR A 108 -21.30 -0.30 2.24
C THR A 108 -21.34 1.22 2.41
N TYR A 109 -21.79 1.70 3.57
CA TYR A 109 -21.79 3.14 3.85
C TYR A 109 -20.39 3.76 3.74
N LEU A 110 -19.39 3.14 4.36
CA LEU A 110 -18.00 3.60 4.28
C LEU A 110 -17.50 3.64 2.82
N GLY A 111 -17.78 2.60 2.03
CA GLY A 111 -17.35 2.54 0.63
C GLY A 111 -17.96 3.64 -0.23
N LEU A 112 -19.26 3.84 -0.12
CA LEU A 112 -19.96 4.88 -0.90
C LEU A 112 -19.58 6.29 -0.46
N GLN A 113 -19.48 6.54 0.86
CA GLN A 113 -19.03 7.83 1.40
C GLN A 113 -17.59 8.15 0.94
N THR A 114 -16.71 7.15 0.92
CA THR A 114 -15.33 7.31 0.42
C THR A 114 -15.32 7.74 -1.04
N LEU A 115 -16.14 7.11 -1.90
CA LEU A 115 -16.26 7.52 -3.30
C LEU A 115 -16.80 8.95 -3.44
N TYR A 116 -17.84 9.28 -2.73
CA TYR A 116 -18.48 10.59 -2.76
C TYR A 116 -17.51 11.71 -2.34
N ASP A 117 -16.82 11.54 -1.23
CA ASP A 117 -15.95 12.59 -0.68
C ASP A 117 -14.66 12.77 -1.48
N ARG A 118 -14.15 11.69 -2.09
CA ARG A 118 -12.76 11.69 -2.60
C ARG A 118 -12.64 11.45 -4.09
N TYR A 119 -13.52 10.66 -4.70
CA TYR A 119 -13.32 10.15 -6.06
C TYR A 119 -14.23 10.75 -7.11
N PHE A 120 -15.49 11.00 -6.78
CA PHE A 120 -16.44 11.50 -7.77
C PHE A 120 -16.06 12.87 -8.29
N ILE A 121 -16.13 13.02 -9.60
CA ILE A 121 -15.91 14.30 -10.28
C ILE A 121 -16.99 15.29 -9.82
N HIS A 122 -16.56 16.50 -9.53
CA HIS A 122 -17.40 17.57 -9.02
C HIS A 122 -17.07 18.90 -9.72
N ASP A 123 -18.04 19.78 -9.74
CA ASP A 123 -17.88 21.19 -10.09
C ASP A 123 -18.15 22.01 -8.84
N ASN A 124 -17.14 22.78 -8.39
CA ASN A 124 -17.12 23.37 -7.06
C ASN A 124 -17.38 22.30 -6.00
N ASP A 125 -18.47 22.38 -5.25
CA ASP A 125 -18.83 21.42 -4.20
C ASP A 125 -19.92 20.42 -4.64
N VAL A 126 -20.41 20.47 -5.89
CA VAL A 126 -21.48 19.62 -6.42
C VAL A 126 -20.89 18.41 -7.15
N ARG A 127 -21.15 17.21 -6.64
CA ARG A 127 -20.75 15.95 -7.28
C ARG A 127 -21.81 15.57 -8.32
N TYR A 128 -21.40 15.48 -9.57
CA TYR A 128 -22.31 15.12 -10.68
C TYR A 128 -21.95 13.77 -11.31
N GLU A 129 -20.93 13.09 -10.78
CA GLU A 129 -20.59 11.72 -11.17
C GLU A 129 -21.34 10.71 -10.29
N LEU A 130 -22.10 9.82 -10.93
CA LEU A 130 -22.86 8.77 -10.26
C LEU A 130 -22.01 7.50 -10.14
N PRO A 131 -22.28 6.58 -9.18
CA PRO A 131 -21.38 5.44 -8.92
C PRO A 131 -21.06 4.56 -10.12
N GLN A 132 -22.05 4.20 -10.94
CA GLN A 132 -21.77 3.36 -12.11
C GLN A 132 -21.17 4.15 -13.27
N VAL A 133 -21.45 5.45 -13.37
CA VAL A 133 -20.78 6.36 -14.31
C VAL A 133 -19.30 6.47 -13.97
N PHE A 134 -18.95 6.55 -12.69
CA PHE A 134 -17.56 6.55 -12.22
C PHE A 134 -16.80 5.32 -12.73
N PHE A 135 -17.29 4.10 -12.50
CA PHE A 135 -16.62 2.90 -12.99
C PHE A 135 -16.56 2.84 -14.52
N MET A 136 -17.59 3.31 -15.21
CA MET A 136 -17.58 3.36 -16.68
C MET A 136 -16.57 4.38 -17.18
N ARG A 137 -16.46 5.59 -16.60
CA ARG A 137 -15.45 6.59 -16.96
C ARG A 137 -14.03 6.05 -16.79
N VAL A 138 -13.73 5.43 -15.65
CA VAL A 138 -12.43 4.82 -15.41
C VAL A 138 -12.10 3.77 -16.48
N SER A 139 -13.07 2.92 -16.78
CA SER A 139 -12.92 1.85 -17.79
C SER A 139 -12.74 2.38 -19.20
N MET A 140 -13.49 3.40 -19.59
CA MET A 140 -13.33 4.09 -20.86
C MET A 140 -11.93 4.71 -21.00
N GLY A 141 -11.49 5.40 -19.93
CA GLY A 141 -10.15 6.00 -19.89
C GLY A 141 -9.04 4.97 -20.07
N LEU A 142 -9.15 3.80 -19.39
CA LEU A 142 -8.18 2.70 -19.52
C LEU A 142 -8.22 2.00 -20.88
N ALA A 143 -9.32 2.11 -21.63
CA ALA A 143 -9.49 1.49 -22.93
C ALA A 143 -9.10 2.40 -24.11
N LEU A 144 -8.70 3.65 -23.89
CA LEU A 144 -8.41 4.61 -24.97
C LEU A 144 -7.35 4.12 -25.97
N GLY A 145 -6.37 3.36 -25.52
CA GLY A 145 -5.32 2.77 -26.37
C GLY A 145 -5.68 1.44 -27.03
N GLU A 146 -6.87 0.90 -26.82
CA GLU A 146 -7.29 -0.39 -27.36
C GLU A 146 -7.92 -0.24 -28.76
N GLU A 147 -7.78 -1.26 -29.61
CA GLU A 147 -8.43 -1.29 -30.93
C GLU A 147 -9.96 -1.43 -30.79
N ASN A 148 -10.42 -2.31 -29.88
CA ASN A 148 -11.83 -2.54 -29.60
C ASN A 148 -12.22 -1.83 -28.30
N LYS A 149 -12.17 -0.48 -28.29
CA LYS A 149 -12.30 0.37 -27.10
C LYS A 149 -13.55 0.07 -26.27
N GLU A 150 -14.72 -0.05 -26.90
CA GLU A 150 -15.99 -0.26 -26.22
C GLU A 150 -16.07 -1.64 -25.56
N GLU A 151 -15.61 -2.68 -26.26
CA GLU A 151 -15.62 -4.04 -25.74
C GLU A 151 -14.69 -4.15 -24.52
N ARG A 152 -13.49 -3.54 -24.62
CA ARG A 152 -12.55 -3.49 -23.50
C ARG A 152 -13.06 -2.63 -22.33
N ALA A 153 -13.67 -1.49 -22.62
CA ALA A 153 -14.28 -0.65 -21.59
C ALA A 153 -15.39 -1.41 -20.84
N ILE A 154 -16.21 -2.18 -21.52
CA ILE A 154 -17.26 -3.01 -20.89
C ILE A 154 -16.62 -4.13 -20.04
N GLU A 155 -15.58 -4.78 -20.53
CA GLU A 155 -14.83 -5.80 -19.79
C GLU A 155 -14.23 -5.21 -18.50
N PHE A 156 -13.55 -4.08 -18.60
CA PHE A 156 -12.95 -3.38 -17.45
C PHE A 156 -14.00 -2.88 -16.44
N TYR A 157 -15.12 -2.33 -16.95
CA TYR A 157 -16.25 -1.92 -16.15
C TYR A 157 -16.83 -3.09 -15.34
N ASN A 158 -17.01 -4.23 -15.99
CA ASN A 158 -17.53 -5.41 -15.30
C ASN A 158 -16.62 -5.86 -14.18
N LEU A 159 -15.30 -5.80 -14.38
CA LEU A 159 -14.32 -6.20 -13.38
C LEU A 159 -14.30 -5.22 -12.17
N LEU A 160 -14.29 -3.91 -12.43
CA LEU A 160 -14.27 -2.89 -11.38
C LEU A 160 -15.57 -2.81 -10.60
N SER A 161 -16.71 -2.74 -11.30
CA SER A 161 -18.03 -2.52 -10.69
C SER A 161 -18.59 -3.74 -9.97
N SER A 162 -18.07 -4.95 -10.26
CA SER A 162 -18.35 -6.17 -9.49
C SER A 162 -17.52 -6.29 -8.21
N PHE A 163 -16.50 -5.44 -8.04
CA PHE A 163 -15.53 -5.49 -6.94
C PHE A 163 -14.63 -6.74 -6.96
N ASP A 164 -14.49 -7.40 -8.08
CA ASP A 164 -13.57 -8.53 -8.23
C ASP A 164 -12.10 -8.10 -8.21
N TYR A 165 -11.86 -6.87 -8.67
CA TYR A 165 -10.57 -6.20 -8.70
C TYR A 165 -10.77 -4.70 -8.54
N MET A 166 -9.75 -4.02 -8.01
CA MET A 166 -9.75 -2.57 -7.93
C MET A 166 -8.38 -2.01 -8.31
N SER A 167 -8.37 -0.99 -9.18
CA SER A 167 -7.18 -0.22 -9.50
C SER A 167 -6.78 0.69 -8.34
N SER A 168 -5.53 1.13 -8.33
CA SER A 168 -5.03 2.09 -7.33
C SER A 168 -5.73 3.44 -7.42
N THR A 169 -5.64 4.19 -6.34
CA THR A 169 -6.29 5.48 -6.18
C THR A 169 -6.00 6.48 -7.32
N PRO A 170 -4.76 6.70 -7.79
CA PRO A 170 -4.51 7.63 -8.91
C PRO A 170 -5.21 7.22 -10.20
N THR A 171 -5.27 5.93 -10.50
CA THR A 171 -5.99 5.40 -11.66
C THR A 171 -7.49 5.70 -11.54
N LEU A 172 -8.09 5.43 -10.39
CA LEU A 172 -9.51 5.70 -10.14
C LEU A 172 -9.85 7.20 -10.21
N PHE A 173 -8.95 8.07 -9.71
CA PHE A 173 -9.16 9.52 -9.79
C PHE A 173 -9.10 10.05 -11.22
N ASN A 174 -8.05 9.68 -11.96
CA ASN A 174 -7.60 10.41 -13.13
C ASN A 174 -7.87 9.71 -14.46
N ALA A 175 -8.27 8.43 -14.49
CA ALA A 175 -8.58 7.76 -15.74
C ALA A 175 -9.75 8.45 -16.47
N GLY A 176 -9.57 8.74 -17.75
CA GLY A 176 -10.54 9.47 -18.56
C GLY A 176 -10.54 10.99 -18.34
N THR A 177 -9.65 11.56 -17.52
CA THR A 177 -9.48 13.01 -17.40
C THR A 177 -8.43 13.54 -18.39
N GLN A 178 -8.38 14.86 -18.58
CA GLN A 178 -7.36 15.49 -19.45
C GLN A 178 -5.94 15.31 -18.96
N HIS A 179 -5.75 15.18 -17.64
CA HIS A 179 -4.45 15.01 -17.00
C HIS A 179 -4.42 13.66 -16.28
N SER A 180 -4.36 12.60 -17.10
CA SER A 180 -4.44 11.21 -16.64
C SER A 180 -3.13 10.72 -16.04
N GLN A 181 -2.67 11.30 -14.92
CA GLN A 181 -1.64 10.64 -14.14
C GLN A 181 -2.25 9.49 -13.36
N LEU A 182 -1.90 8.27 -13.72
CA LEU A 182 -2.53 7.03 -13.27
C LEU A 182 -1.62 6.19 -12.37
N SER A 183 -0.30 6.43 -12.43
CA SER A 183 0.69 5.66 -11.67
C SER A 183 0.82 6.14 -10.24
N SER A 184 1.02 5.19 -9.31
CA SER A 184 1.01 5.43 -7.87
C SER A 184 2.38 5.72 -7.28
N CYS A 185 3.44 5.09 -7.81
CA CYS A 185 4.72 4.98 -7.13
C CYS A 185 5.85 5.42 -8.04
N TYR A 186 6.78 6.22 -7.47
CA TYR A 186 7.94 6.75 -8.15
C TYR A 186 9.19 6.59 -7.27
N LEU A 187 10.28 6.06 -7.84
CA LEU A 187 11.56 5.88 -7.17
C LEU A 187 12.63 6.72 -7.85
N THR A 188 13.35 7.52 -7.05
CA THR A 188 14.39 8.42 -7.54
C THR A 188 15.69 8.18 -6.77
N THR A 189 16.82 8.06 -7.49
CA THR A 189 18.17 8.11 -6.91
C THR A 189 18.70 9.52 -7.01
N VAL A 190 19.15 10.10 -5.90
CA VAL A 190 19.61 11.49 -5.80
C VAL A 190 21.10 11.57 -6.09
N PRO A 191 21.55 12.31 -7.14
CA PRO A 191 22.97 12.45 -7.43
C PRO A 191 23.72 13.30 -6.40
N ASP A 192 25.05 13.11 -6.29
CA ASP A 192 25.92 13.86 -5.36
C ASP A 192 26.42 15.18 -5.93
N ASP A 193 25.52 16.01 -6.42
CA ASP A 193 25.81 17.38 -6.83
C ASP A 193 24.60 18.28 -6.57
N LEU A 194 24.83 19.56 -6.38
CA LEU A 194 23.79 20.50 -5.98
C LEU A 194 22.66 20.63 -7.00
N HIS A 195 23.00 20.57 -8.29
CA HIS A 195 22.01 20.64 -9.36
C HIS A 195 21.11 19.39 -9.35
N GLY A 196 21.72 18.21 -9.23
CA GLY A 196 20.99 16.94 -9.15
C GLY A 196 20.14 16.81 -7.88
N ILE A 197 20.66 17.25 -6.72
CA ILE A 197 19.91 17.26 -5.45
C ILE A 197 18.64 18.12 -5.58
N TYR A 198 18.77 19.38 -6.03
CA TYR A 198 17.61 20.27 -6.19
C TYR A 198 16.71 19.85 -7.38
N GLY A 199 17.28 19.22 -8.41
CA GLY A 199 16.51 18.58 -9.49
C GLY A 199 15.60 17.47 -8.94
N ALA A 200 16.11 16.59 -8.10
CA ALA A 200 15.31 15.55 -7.46
C ALA A 200 14.21 16.13 -6.54
N ILE A 201 14.50 17.22 -5.81
CA ILE A 201 13.49 17.92 -5.00
C ILE A 201 12.39 18.53 -5.88
N GLN A 202 12.76 19.13 -7.00
CA GLN A 202 11.80 19.67 -7.98
C GLN A 202 10.93 18.53 -8.57
N ASP A 203 11.53 17.42 -8.95
CA ASP A 203 10.82 16.25 -9.46
C ASP A 203 9.83 15.71 -8.42
N ASN A 204 10.22 15.64 -7.15
CA ASN A 204 9.34 15.28 -6.05
C ASN A 204 8.11 16.21 -5.98
N ALA A 205 8.31 17.52 -6.11
CA ALA A 205 7.21 18.49 -6.09
C ALA A 205 6.25 18.26 -7.27
N MET A 206 6.81 18.05 -8.48
CA MET A 206 6.00 17.81 -9.69
C MET A 206 5.21 16.50 -9.61
N LEU A 207 5.83 15.43 -9.12
CA LEU A 207 5.18 14.12 -8.98
C LEU A 207 4.15 14.13 -7.85
N SER A 208 4.42 14.81 -6.73
CA SER A 208 3.48 14.96 -5.63
C SER A 208 2.21 15.70 -6.03
N LYS A 209 2.32 16.74 -6.87
CA LYS A 209 1.17 17.51 -7.37
C LYS A 209 0.09 16.60 -7.98
N TRP A 210 0.49 15.50 -8.61
CA TRP A 210 -0.38 14.58 -9.33
C TRP A 210 -0.64 13.26 -8.60
N ALA A 211 -0.51 13.25 -7.28
CA ALA A 211 -0.80 12.11 -6.39
C ALA A 211 0.19 10.92 -6.46
N GLY A 212 1.44 11.15 -6.86
CA GLY A 212 2.51 10.14 -6.79
C GLY A 212 3.01 9.94 -5.36
N GLY A 213 3.17 8.68 -4.92
CA GLY A 213 3.91 8.30 -3.73
C GLY A 213 5.40 8.14 -4.06
N LEU A 214 6.28 8.76 -3.26
CA LEU A 214 7.68 8.92 -3.60
C LEU A 214 8.60 8.11 -2.70
N GLY A 215 9.59 7.43 -3.29
CA GLY A 215 10.75 6.86 -2.62
C GLY A 215 12.03 7.51 -3.15
N ASN A 216 12.87 8.03 -2.27
CA ASN A 216 14.12 8.65 -2.65
C ASN A 216 15.31 7.94 -2.02
N ASP A 217 16.26 7.53 -2.82
CA ASP A 217 17.56 7.04 -2.38
C ASP A 217 18.56 8.18 -2.25
N TRP A 218 19.00 8.43 -1.03
CA TRP A 218 19.94 9.49 -0.67
C TRP A 218 21.38 8.98 -0.47
N THR A 219 21.61 7.68 -0.65
CA THR A 219 22.91 7.06 -0.39
C THR A 219 24.06 7.66 -1.21
N PRO A 220 23.89 8.09 -2.48
CA PRO A 220 25.01 8.67 -3.23
C PRO A 220 25.51 10.03 -2.71
N VAL A 221 24.67 10.75 -1.96
CA VAL A 221 25.01 12.10 -1.46
C VAL A 221 26.03 12.00 -0.34
N ARG A 222 27.17 12.69 -0.50
CA ARG A 222 28.28 12.68 0.45
C ARG A 222 27.88 13.10 1.86
N GLY A 223 28.48 12.47 2.85
CA GLY A 223 28.16 12.68 4.26
C GLY A 223 28.74 13.94 4.88
N LEU A 224 28.33 14.21 6.12
CA LEU A 224 28.81 15.31 6.94
C LEU A 224 30.36 15.22 7.14
N GLY A 225 31.05 16.31 6.87
CA GLY A 225 32.50 16.40 7.01
C GLY A 225 33.31 16.01 5.79
N SER A 226 32.68 15.43 4.76
CA SER A 226 33.34 15.09 3.50
C SER A 226 33.83 16.30 2.76
N GLN A 227 34.99 16.20 2.08
CA GLN A 227 35.58 17.33 1.37
C GLN A 227 34.80 17.70 0.10
N ILE A 228 34.57 18.99 -0.10
CA ILE A 228 34.00 19.54 -1.34
C ILE A 228 35.17 20.14 -2.17
N LYS A 229 35.60 19.40 -3.19
CA LYS A 229 36.76 19.79 -4.01
C LYS A 229 36.62 21.16 -4.67
N GLY A 230 35.42 21.53 -5.10
CA GLY A 230 35.20 22.80 -5.84
C GLY A 230 35.28 24.07 -4.98
N THR A 231 35.02 23.97 -3.69
CA THR A 231 35.01 25.13 -2.76
C THR A 231 36.07 25.03 -1.67
N ASN A 232 36.80 23.92 -1.60
CA ASN A 232 37.69 23.56 -0.50
C ASN A 232 37.02 23.58 0.89
N GLY A 233 35.71 23.38 0.92
CA GLY A 233 34.88 23.32 2.13
C GLY A 233 34.55 21.89 2.54
N LYS A 234 33.75 21.78 3.59
CA LYS A 234 33.21 20.49 4.08
C LYS A 234 31.70 20.40 3.91
N SER A 235 31.22 19.24 3.50
CA SER A 235 29.81 18.94 3.37
C SER A 235 29.09 19.00 4.73
N GLN A 236 27.84 19.45 4.71
CA GLN A 236 26.91 19.35 5.85
C GLN A 236 26.12 18.04 5.90
N GLY A 237 26.42 17.12 4.99
CA GLY A 237 25.76 15.81 4.88
C GLY A 237 24.38 15.85 4.29
N VAL A 238 23.65 14.73 4.42
CA VAL A 238 22.31 14.54 3.83
C VAL A 238 21.19 15.25 4.61
N VAL A 239 21.34 15.39 5.92
CA VAL A 239 20.25 15.82 6.83
C VAL A 239 19.68 17.21 6.49
N PRO A 240 20.48 18.26 6.18
CA PRO A 240 19.92 19.55 5.77
C PRO A 240 19.07 19.47 4.49
N PHE A 241 19.45 18.65 3.53
CA PHE A 241 18.66 18.45 2.30
C PHE A 241 17.37 17.67 2.58
N LEU A 242 17.42 16.69 3.48
CA LEU A 242 16.23 15.94 3.91
C LEU A 242 15.22 16.87 4.59
N LYS A 243 15.67 17.89 5.30
CA LYS A 243 14.78 18.94 5.84
C LYS A 243 14.06 19.70 4.72
N VAL A 244 14.75 20.04 3.64
CA VAL A 244 14.13 20.70 2.47
C VAL A 244 13.11 19.76 1.80
N VAL A 245 13.42 18.48 1.68
CA VAL A 245 12.48 17.48 1.15
C VAL A 245 11.21 17.39 2.01
N ASN A 246 11.37 17.31 3.34
CA ASN A 246 10.26 17.32 4.29
C ASN A 246 9.35 18.53 4.08
N ASP A 247 9.94 19.74 4.03
CA ASP A 247 9.18 20.98 3.89
C ASP A 247 8.55 21.12 2.49
N THR A 248 9.17 20.57 1.46
CA THR A 248 8.60 20.47 0.10
C THR A 248 7.37 19.56 0.09
N ALA A 249 7.42 18.42 0.77
CA ALA A 249 6.29 17.51 0.87
C ALA A 249 5.09 18.15 1.58
N VAL A 250 5.34 18.97 2.60
CA VAL A 250 4.30 19.75 3.29
C VAL A 250 3.73 20.85 2.39
N ALA A 251 4.59 21.54 1.63
CA ALA A 251 4.20 22.67 0.79
C ALA A 251 3.39 22.27 -0.44
N VAL A 252 3.66 21.11 -1.04
CA VAL A 252 3.01 20.63 -2.26
C VAL A 252 1.99 19.56 -1.91
N ASN A 253 0.71 19.95 -1.90
CA ASN A 253 -0.38 19.02 -1.71
C ASN A 253 -0.86 18.43 -3.05
N GLN A 254 -1.45 17.26 -2.98
CA GLN A 254 -1.97 16.50 -4.12
C GLN A 254 -3.34 17.05 -4.55
N GLY A 255 -3.36 18.16 -5.28
CA GLY A 255 -4.59 18.76 -5.80
C GLY A 255 -5.62 19.13 -4.73
N GLY A 256 -5.17 19.47 -3.51
CA GLY A 256 -6.05 19.77 -2.37
C GLY A 256 -6.64 18.55 -1.66
N LYS A 257 -6.42 17.34 -2.19
CA LYS A 257 -7.03 16.09 -1.68
C LYS A 257 -6.14 15.31 -0.72
N ARG A 258 -4.79 15.51 -0.77
CA ARG A 258 -3.79 14.82 0.06
C ARG A 258 -2.56 15.71 0.30
N LYS A 259 -1.85 15.50 1.41
CA LYS A 259 -0.50 16.04 1.59
C LYS A 259 0.48 15.27 0.69
N GLY A 260 1.53 15.93 0.19
CA GLY A 260 2.65 15.27 -0.48
C GLY A 260 3.30 14.29 0.51
N ALA A 261 3.72 13.13 0.01
CA ALA A 261 4.30 12.10 0.84
C ALA A 261 5.54 11.51 0.17
N VAL A 262 6.63 11.43 0.94
CA VAL A 262 7.92 10.91 0.49
C VAL A 262 8.55 10.05 1.57
N CYS A 263 9.20 8.96 1.15
CA CYS A 263 10.08 8.15 1.99
C CYS A 263 11.53 8.30 1.53
N SER A 264 12.41 8.69 2.41
CA SER A 264 13.86 8.78 2.14
C SER A 264 14.55 7.53 2.64
N TYR A 265 15.41 6.97 1.79
CA TYR A 265 16.18 5.74 2.03
C TYR A 265 17.65 6.07 2.18
N LEU A 266 18.33 5.41 3.12
CA LEU A 266 19.76 5.50 3.30
C LEU A 266 20.33 4.11 3.63
N GLU A 267 21.47 3.74 2.99
CA GLU A 267 22.16 2.51 3.33
C GLU A 267 22.89 2.60 4.68
N THR A 268 22.92 1.49 5.43
CA THR A 268 23.46 1.43 6.80
C THR A 268 24.97 1.68 6.91
N TRP A 269 25.71 1.63 5.80
CA TRP A 269 27.15 1.95 5.77
C TRP A 269 27.46 3.44 5.57
N HIS A 270 26.45 4.26 5.28
CA HIS A 270 26.64 5.69 5.07
C HIS A 270 27.02 6.40 6.37
N VAL A 271 27.99 7.32 6.32
CA VAL A 271 28.52 7.99 7.51
C VAL A 271 27.48 8.78 8.31
N ASP A 272 26.41 9.25 7.66
CA ASP A 272 25.32 9.99 8.30
C ASP A 272 24.22 9.09 8.88
N ILE A 273 24.37 7.76 8.83
CA ILE A 273 23.31 6.83 9.24
C ILE A 273 22.83 7.04 10.68
N GLU A 274 23.76 7.35 11.61
CA GLU A 274 23.40 7.51 13.02
C GLU A 274 22.50 8.75 13.24
N GLU A 275 22.65 9.78 12.45
CA GLU A 275 21.80 10.97 12.50
C GLU A 275 20.50 10.77 11.71
N PHE A 276 20.58 10.05 10.58
CA PHE A 276 19.43 9.71 9.76
C PHE A 276 18.38 8.91 10.55
N VAL A 277 18.79 7.93 11.36
CA VAL A 277 17.84 7.14 12.16
C VAL A 277 17.12 7.97 13.23
N GLU A 278 17.64 9.12 13.61
CA GLU A 278 17.04 10.03 14.62
C GLU A 278 16.17 11.14 14.00
N LEU A 279 15.98 11.18 12.68
CA LEU A 279 15.28 12.29 12.00
C LEU A 279 13.86 12.55 12.52
N ARG A 280 13.16 11.52 12.98
CA ARG A 280 11.78 11.63 13.48
C ARG A 280 11.67 11.71 15.02
N LYS A 281 12.79 11.84 15.71
CA LYS A 281 12.81 11.95 17.16
C LYS A 281 12.17 13.26 17.63
N ASN A 282 11.34 13.20 18.67
CA ASN A 282 10.62 14.35 19.23
C ASN A 282 11.50 15.29 20.08
N THR A 283 12.80 15.02 20.15
CA THR A 283 13.78 15.77 20.96
C THR A 283 14.97 16.19 20.10
N GLY A 284 15.67 17.23 20.52
CA GLY A 284 16.85 17.74 19.82
C GLY A 284 16.57 19.01 19.02
N ASP A 285 17.45 19.33 18.06
CA ASP A 285 17.33 20.52 17.21
C ASP A 285 16.32 20.27 16.07
N ASP A 286 15.18 20.96 16.06
CA ASP A 286 14.13 20.87 15.05
C ASP A 286 14.63 21.12 13.61
N ARG A 287 15.72 21.87 13.44
CA ARG A 287 16.33 22.09 12.12
C ARG A 287 16.93 20.82 11.53
N ARG A 288 17.16 19.82 12.39
CA ARG A 288 17.71 18.50 12.02
C ARG A 288 16.68 17.38 12.21
N ARG A 289 15.39 17.72 12.20
CA ARG A 289 14.26 16.77 12.32
C ARG A 289 13.32 16.90 11.14
N THR A 290 12.71 15.78 10.76
CA THR A 290 11.78 15.67 9.62
C THR A 290 10.56 14.86 10.05
N HIS A 291 9.53 15.55 10.56
CA HIS A 291 8.37 14.88 11.14
C HIS A 291 7.29 14.47 10.11
N ASP A 292 7.26 15.11 8.95
CA ASP A 292 6.27 14.88 7.89
C ASP A 292 6.78 13.95 6.77
N MET A 293 8.08 13.62 6.78
CA MET A 293 8.72 12.72 5.82
C MET A 293 8.94 11.35 6.45
N ASN A 294 8.65 10.28 5.72
CA ASN A 294 8.98 8.92 6.13
C ASN A 294 10.46 8.59 5.85
N THR A 295 11.01 7.68 6.60
CA THR A 295 12.40 7.22 6.44
C THR A 295 12.49 5.70 6.51
N ALA A 296 13.44 5.12 5.76
CA ALA A 296 13.73 3.70 5.77
C ALA A 296 15.23 3.42 5.70
N ASN A 297 15.66 2.40 6.42
CA ASN A 297 17.01 1.86 6.34
C ASN A 297 17.11 0.88 5.18
N TRP A 298 18.13 1.03 4.33
CA TRP A 298 18.44 0.09 3.25
C TRP A 298 19.63 -0.76 3.70
N VAL A 299 19.33 -2.00 4.11
CA VAL A 299 20.23 -2.85 4.91
C VAL A 299 20.86 -3.92 4.04
N PRO A 300 22.21 -3.94 3.85
CA PRO A 300 22.91 -5.05 3.18
C PRO A 300 23.02 -6.28 4.09
N ASP A 301 23.08 -7.47 3.47
CA ASP A 301 23.19 -8.75 4.19
C ASP A 301 24.44 -8.80 5.09
N LEU A 302 25.56 -8.24 4.63
CA LEU A 302 26.79 -8.18 5.41
C LEU A 302 26.60 -7.49 6.77
N PHE A 303 25.78 -6.42 6.84
CA PHE A 303 25.48 -5.78 8.10
C PHE A 303 24.75 -6.73 9.06
N MET A 304 23.73 -7.45 8.57
CA MET A 304 22.97 -8.41 9.38
C MET A 304 23.84 -9.59 9.84
N LYS A 305 24.75 -10.07 8.98
CA LYS A 305 25.75 -11.08 9.36
C LYS A 305 26.63 -10.56 10.49
N ARG A 306 27.18 -9.36 10.37
CA ARG A 306 28.05 -8.75 11.40
C ARG A 306 27.30 -8.45 12.72
N VAL A 307 26.03 -8.06 12.64
CA VAL A 307 25.16 -7.97 13.84
C VAL A 307 25.06 -9.33 14.52
N SER A 308 24.87 -10.41 13.76
CA SER A 308 24.76 -11.77 14.30
C SER A 308 26.07 -12.26 14.93
N GLU A 309 27.18 -11.94 14.29
CA GLU A 309 28.53 -12.35 14.71
C GLU A 309 29.16 -11.43 15.78
N GLY A 310 28.56 -10.26 16.04
CA GLY A 310 29.10 -9.27 16.98
C GLY A 310 30.38 -8.61 16.50
N LYS A 311 30.46 -8.31 15.20
CA LYS A 311 31.60 -7.66 14.56
C LYS A 311 31.41 -6.15 14.47
N SER A 312 32.51 -5.45 14.16
CA SER A 312 32.47 -4.01 13.87
C SER A 312 31.86 -3.71 12.50
N TRP A 313 31.38 -2.50 12.34
CA TRP A 313 30.83 -1.95 11.12
C TRP A 313 31.47 -0.59 10.82
N THR A 314 31.96 -0.42 9.60
CA THR A 314 32.63 0.82 9.20
C THR A 314 31.70 1.69 8.36
N LEU A 315 31.53 2.93 8.77
CA LEU A 315 30.74 3.92 8.07
C LEU A 315 31.64 4.71 7.13
N PHE A 316 31.22 4.85 5.89
CA PHE A 316 31.94 5.53 4.82
C PHE A 316 31.14 6.71 4.25
N THR A 317 31.83 7.65 3.65
CA THR A 317 31.19 8.59 2.73
C THR A 317 31.22 8.04 1.32
N PRO A 318 30.09 8.13 0.56
CA PRO A 318 30.05 7.58 -0.81
C PRO A 318 31.04 8.24 -1.77
N SER A 319 31.51 9.43 -1.49
CA SER A 319 32.56 10.08 -2.29
C SER A 319 33.90 9.33 -2.27
N ASP A 320 34.18 8.55 -1.22
CA ASP A 320 35.41 7.75 -1.07
C ASP A 320 35.19 6.27 -1.40
N THR A 321 33.94 5.84 -1.45
CA THR A 321 33.52 4.46 -1.77
C THR A 321 32.41 4.44 -2.83
N PRO A 322 32.64 5.01 -4.03
CA PRO A 322 31.57 5.36 -4.98
C PRO A 322 30.83 4.16 -5.60
N ASP A 323 31.45 2.97 -5.60
CA ASP A 323 30.86 1.76 -6.19
C ASP A 323 30.03 0.91 -5.21
N LEU A 324 30.12 1.15 -3.89
CA LEU A 324 29.34 0.36 -2.90
C LEU A 324 27.82 0.49 -3.12
N HIS A 325 27.38 1.66 -3.52
CA HIS A 325 25.96 1.94 -3.79
C HIS A 325 25.38 1.00 -4.88
N ASP A 326 26.15 0.69 -5.91
CA ASP A 326 25.73 -0.13 -7.04
C ASP A 326 26.06 -1.64 -6.89
N LEU A 327 26.64 -2.03 -5.76
CA LEU A 327 26.99 -3.42 -5.47
C LEU A 327 26.02 -4.04 -4.45
N TYR A 328 25.81 -5.35 -4.57
CA TYR A 328 25.00 -6.15 -3.66
C TYR A 328 25.53 -7.58 -3.55
N GLY A 329 25.08 -8.33 -2.55
CA GLY A 329 25.49 -9.72 -2.31
C GLY A 329 26.99 -9.86 -2.08
N LEU A 330 27.59 -10.96 -2.56
CA LEU A 330 29.01 -11.25 -2.38
C LEU A 330 29.93 -10.19 -2.98
N ALA A 331 29.52 -9.52 -4.06
CA ALA A 331 30.30 -8.44 -4.67
C ALA A 331 30.38 -7.23 -3.73
N PHE A 332 29.28 -6.87 -3.05
CA PHE A 332 29.27 -5.83 -2.03
C PHE A 332 30.15 -6.21 -0.83
N GLU A 333 30.00 -7.44 -0.32
CA GLU A 333 30.79 -7.93 0.83
C GLU A 333 32.29 -7.80 0.55
N LYS A 334 32.75 -8.33 -0.59
CA LYS A 334 34.15 -8.28 -1.00
C LYS A 334 34.64 -6.83 -1.10
N ARG A 335 33.88 -5.96 -1.78
CA ARG A 335 34.31 -4.58 -1.99
C ARG A 335 34.33 -3.75 -0.72
N TYR A 336 33.34 -3.98 0.14
CA TYR A 336 33.28 -3.34 1.46
C TYR A 336 34.49 -3.69 2.32
N GLU A 337 34.91 -4.97 2.35
CA GLU A 337 36.08 -5.43 3.08
C GLU A 337 37.41 -4.89 2.47
N GLU A 338 37.47 -4.72 1.15
CA GLU A 338 38.58 -4.03 0.49
C GLU A 338 38.70 -2.57 0.95
N TYR A 339 37.58 -1.85 1.07
CA TYR A 339 37.57 -0.50 1.61
C TYR A 339 37.94 -0.44 3.10
N GLU A 340 37.53 -1.42 3.89
CA GLU A 340 37.99 -1.51 5.28
C GLU A 340 39.51 -1.71 5.37
N ALA A 341 40.11 -2.53 4.50
CA ALA A 341 41.56 -2.68 4.45
C ALA A 341 42.27 -1.38 4.06
N GLN A 342 41.67 -0.57 3.17
CA GLN A 342 42.21 0.75 2.81
C GLN A 342 42.19 1.77 3.97
N THR A 343 41.30 1.59 4.96
CA THR A 343 41.35 2.40 6.20
C THR A 343 42.58 2.07 7.05
N GLU A 344 43.01 0.81 7.03
CA GLU A 344 44.17 0.36 7.81
C GLU A 344 45.50 0.78 7.15
N THR A 345 45.51 0.92 5.82
CA THR A 345 46.69 1.42 5.06
C THR A 345 46.76 2.94 4.97
N GLY A 346 45.71 3.64 5.37
CA GLY A 346 45.63 5.11 5.31
C GLY A 346 45.29 5.65 3.91
N GLU A 347 44.83 4.79 2.98
CA GLU A 347 44.30 5.23 1.68
C GLU A 347 42.94 5.92 1.82
N ILE A 348 42.14 5.47 2.81
CA ILE A 348 40.91 6.12 3.26
C ILE A 348 41.14 6.60 4.69
N ASP A 349 41.09 7.89 4.91
CA ASP A 349 41.32 8.53 6.20
C ASP A 349 40.03 9.12 6.83
N PHE A 350 38.96 9.25 6.04
CA PHE A 350 37.67 9.71 6.51
C PHE A 350 36.64 8.55 6.62
N TYR A 351 36.54 8.00 7.81
CA TYR A 351 35.60 6.93 8.13
C TYR A 351 35.25 6.91 9.63
N LYS A 352 34.22 6.15 10.00
CA LYS A 352 33.89 5.88 11.40
C LYS A 352 33.65 4.39 11.63
N LYS A 353 34.39 3.80 12.56
CA LYS A 353 34.23 2.38 12.93
C LYS A 353 33.39 2.27 14.20
N ILE A 354 32.32 1.49 14.18
CA ILE A 354 31.37 1.31 15.28
C ILE A 354 31.08 -0.19 15.46
N ASP A 355 30.41 -0.54 16.55
CA ASP A 355 29.88 -1.88 16.78
C ASP A 355 28.57 -2.08 15.98
N ALA A 356 28.46 -3.13 15.17
CA ALA A 356 27.28 -3.41 14.35
C ALA A 356 26.02 -3.62 15.24
N LYS A 357 26.17 -4.26 16.41
CA LYS A 357 25.06 -4.48 17.34
C LYS A 357 24.56 -3.17 17.96
N GLU A 358 25.46 -2.24 18.25
CA GLU A 358 25.07 -0.94 18.81
C GLU A 358 24.30 -0.11 17.80
N LEU A 359 24.71 -0.09 16.52
CA LEU A 359 23.91 0.54 15.47
C LEU A 359 22.54 -0.14 15.30
N TRP A 360 22.51 -1.48 15.29
CA TRP A 360 21.28 -2.23 15.20
C TRP A 360 20.30 -1.92 16.34
N LYS A 361 20.79 -1.89 17.59
CA LYS A 361 19.99 -1.49 18.76
C LYS A 361 19.44 -0.08 18.61
N LYS A 362 20.25 0.86 18.10
CA LYS A 362 19.82 2.23 17.87
C LYS A 362 18.71 2.30 16.82
N MET A 363 18.86 1.55 15.71
CA MET A 363 17.84 1.44 14.68
C MET A 363 16.51 0.91 15.25
N LEU A 364 16.54 -0.21 15.98
CA LEU A 364 15.35 -0.78 16.60
C LEU A 364 14.71 0.12 17.65
N SER A 365 15.54 0.83 18.43
CA SER A 365 15.05 1.80 19.42
C SER A 365 14.28 2.93 18.74
N MET A 366 14.77 3.44 17.62
CA MET A 366 14.10 4.51 16.86
C MET A 366 12.83 4.02 16.15
N VAL A 367 12.84 2.81 15.59
CA VAL A 367 11.62 2.18 15.05
C VAL A 367 10.55 2.06 16.14
N PHE A 368 10.94 1.68 17.36
CA PHE A 368 10.01 1.60 18.49
C PHE A 368 9.49 2.97 18.93
N GLU A 369 10.39 3.96 19.07
CA GLU A 369 10.05 5.29 19.58
C GLU A 369 9.24 6.12 18.59
N THR A 370 9.56 6.03 17.28
CA THR A 370 9.05 6.94 16.25
C THR A 370 8.31 6.23 15.11
N GLY A 371 8.29 4.90 15.09
CA GLY A 371 7.81 4.12 13.94
C GLY A 371 8.77 4.09 12.74
N HIS A 372 9.90 4.80 12.80
CA HIS A 372 10.84 4.98 11.70
C HIS A 372 12.30 4.96 12.19
N PRO A 373 13.28 4.75 11.28
CA PRO A 373 13.15 4.32 9.87
C PRO A 373 12.67 2.87 9.75
N TRP A 374 11.90 2.55 8.72
CA TRP A 374 11.51 1.16 8.44
C TRP A 374 12.75 0.32 8.08
N ILE A 375 12.66 -0.99 8.30
CA ILE A 375 13.74 -1.93 8.01
C ILE A 375 13.47 -2.61 6.66
N THR A 376 14.37 -2.41 5.69
CA THR A 376 14.31 -2.97 4.36
C THR A 376 15.66 -3.57 3.99
N PHE A 377 15.68 -4.63 3.14
CA PHE A 377 16.86 -5.44 2.90
C PHE A 377 17.32 -5.36 1.45
N LYS A 378 18.49 -4.74 1.23
CA LYS A 378 19.06 -4.46 -0.09
C LYS A 378 19.30 -5.70 -0.95
N ASP A 379 19.98 -6.69 -0.39
CA ASP A 379 20.52 -7.79 -1.20
C ASP A 379 19.42 -8.68 -1.75
N VAL A 380 18.44 -9.03 -0.95
CA VAL A 380 17.31 -9.83 -1.42
C VAL A 380 16.48 -9.11 -2.49
N CYS A 381 16.34 -7.79 -2.41
CA CYS A 381 15.68 -7.00 -3.43
C CYS A 381 16.40 -7.10 -4.78
N ASN A 382 17.72 -7.09 -4.76
CA ASN A 382 18.56 -7.12 -5.96
C ASN A 382 18.80 -8.56 -6.48
N LEU A 383 19.16 -9.50 -5.62
CA LEU A 383 19.40 -10.89 -5.99
C LEU A 383 18.16 -11.56 -6.59
N ARG A 384 16.97 -11.15 -6.19
CA ARG A 384 15.70 -11.64 -6.69
C ARG A 384 15.01 -10.68 -7.66
N SER A 385 15.70 -9.64 -8.13
CA SER A 385 15.18 -8.75 -9.17
C SER A 385 15.32 -9.38 -10.54
N PRO A 386 14.28 -9.41 -11.37
CA PRO A 386 14.38 -9.87 -12.74
C PRO A 386 15.21 -8.94 -13.64
N GLN A 387 15.52 -7.72 -13.18
CA GLN A 387 16.14 -6.64 -13.94
C GLN A 387 17.63 -6.42 -13.62
N GLN A 388 18.34 -7.41 -13.08
CA GLN A 388 19.76 -7.30 -12.68
C GLN A 388 20.69 -6.80 -13.80
N HIS A 389 20.36 -7.10 -15.05
CA HIS A 389 21.16 -6.77 -16.24
C HIS A 389 21.11 -5.28 -16.65
N VAL A 390 20.16 -4.53 -16.16
CA VAL A 390 19.95 -3.12 -16.55
C VAL A 390 20.16 -2.12 -15.41
N GLY A 391 20.22 -2.57 -14.17
CA GLY A 391 20.43 -1.67 -13.05
C GLY A 391 20.22 -2.31 -11.69
N VAL A 392 20.37 -1.48 -10.66
CA VAL A 392 20.30 -1.86 -9.25
C VAL A 392 19.05 -1.25 -8.61
N VAL A 393 18.42 -2.02 -7.74
CA VAL A 393 17.37 -1.53 -6.86
C VAL A 393 18.01 -0.82 -5.68
N HIS A 394 17.84 0.49 -5.60
CA HIS A 394 18.49 1.34 -4.58
C HIS A 394 17.57 1.75 -3.43
N SER A 395 16.28 1.55 -3.59
CA SER A 395 15.25 1.91 -2.60
C SER A 395 13.96 1.19 -2.88
N SER A 396 12.97 1.43 -2.03
CA SER A 396 11.57 1.14 -2.32
C SER A 396 10.78 2.45 -2.40
N ASN A 397 9.46 2.35 -2.59
CA ASN A 397 8.56 3.50 -2.60
C ASN A 397 8.12 3.92 -1.18
N LEU A 398 7.11 4.76 -1.11
CA LEU A 398 6.51 5.22 0.13
C LEU A 398 5.96 4.09 1.01
N CYS A 399 5.39 3.05 0.40
CA CYS A 399 4.70 1.95 1.10
C CYS A 399 5.49 0.63 1.11
N THR A 400 6.74 0.65 0.65
CA THR A 400 7.72 -0.45 0.68
C THR A 400 7.41 -1.71 -0.14
N GLU A 401 6.39 -1.67 -1.04
CA GLU A 401 6.06 -2.80 -1.92
C GLU A 401 6.79 -2.78 -3.26
N ILE A 402 7.34 -1.65 -3.69
CA ILE A 402 7.98 -1.48 -5.01
C ILE A 402 9.49 -1.64 -4.89
N THR A 403 10.06 -2.53 -5.69
CA THR A 403 11.51 -2.77 -5.76
C THR A 403 11.95 -2.79 -7.22
N LEU A 404 12.23 -1.61 -7.76
CA LEU A 404 12.60 -1.37 -9.15
C LEU A 404 13.96 -0.70 -9.25
N ASN A 405 14.68 -0.96 -10.33
CA ASN A 405 15.96 -0.33 -10.60
C ASN A 405 15.80 1.16 -10.92
N THR A 406 16.75 1.96 -10.46
CA THR A 406 16.83 3.40 -10.69
C THR A 406 18.22 3.79 -11.18
N SER A 407 18.30 4.94 -11.86
CA SER A 407 19.57 5.57 -12.22
C SER A 407 19.41 7.09 -12.24
N GLN A 408 20.45 7.82 -12.59
CA GLN A 408 20.36 9.28 -12.74
C GLN A 408 19.38 9.72 -13.85
N ASP A 409 19.19 8.88 -14.87
CA ASP A 409 18.35 9.18 -16.03
C ASP A 409 17.00 8.46 -15.99
N GLU A 410 16.79 7.55 -15.03
CA GLU A 410 15.59 6.72 -14.92
C GLU A 410 14.96 6.82 -13.54
N ILE A 411 13.81 7.47 -13.45
CA ILE A 411 12.91 7.40 -12.31
C ILE A 411 11.99 6.21 -12.51
N ALA A 412 12.07 5.23 -11.62
CA ALA A 412 11.21 4.05 -11.71
C ALA A 412 9.75 4.42 -11.40
N VAL A 413 8.84 3.85 -12.17
CA VAL A 413 7.39 4.10 -12.05
C VAL A 413 6.65 2.78 -11.93
N CYS A 414 5.69 2.68 -11.03
CA CYS A 414 4.79 1.54 -10.95
C CYS A 414 3.34 1.98 -10.74
N ASN A 415 2.44 1.29 -11.40
CA ASN A 415 1.01 1.39 -11.17
C ASN A 415 0.49 0.07 -10.58
N LEU A 416 -0.51 0.18 -9.73
CA LEU A 416 -0.94 -0.88 -8.85
C LEU A 416 -2.42 -1.22 -9.02
N GLY A 417 -2.76 -2.44 -8.69
CA GLY A 417 -4.12 -2.91 -8.55
C GLY A 417 -4.16 -4.16 -7.67
N SER A 418 -5.32 -4.47 -7.13
CA SER A 418 -5.48 -5.57 -6.18
C SER A 418 -6.71 -6.42 -6.47
N VAL A 419 -6.52 -7.72 -6.50
CA VAL A 419 -7.59 -8.72 -6.61
C VAL A 419 -8.30 -8.84 -5.26
N ASN A 420 -9.61 -8.77 -5.27
CA ASN A 420 -10.42 -9.06 -4.10
C ASN A 420 -10.57 -10.57 -3.92
N LEU A 421 -9.77 -11.16 -3.04
CA LEU A 421 -9.78 -12.60 -2.82
C LEU A 421 -11.14 -13.14 -2.36
N THR A 422 -11.94 -12.35 -1.65
CA THR A 422 -13.24 -12.81 -1.12
C THR A 422 -14.22 -13.20 -2.23
N HIS A 423 -14.10 -12.58 -3.39
CA HIS A 423 -14.93 -12.89 -4.56
C HIS A 423 -14.41 -14.07 -5.39
N HIS A 424 -13.25 -14.63 -5.02
CA HIS A 424 -12.60 -15.72 -5.73
C HIS A 424 -12.57 -17.02 -4.93
N ILE A 425 -13.52 -17.18 -4.00
CA ILE A 425 -13.73 -18.41 -3.23
C ILE A 425 -15.05 -19.04 -3.69
N ALA A 426 -15.00 -20.28 -4.09
CA ALA A 426 -16.15 -21.11 -4.41
C ALA A 426 -16.06 -22.44 -3.66
N GLU A 427 -17.13 -22.87 -3.00
CA GLU A 427 -17.19 -24.13 -2.25
C GLU A 427 -16.04 -24.33 -1.25
N GLY A 428 -15.59 -23.24 -0.60
CA GLY A 428 -14.51 -23.25 0.39
C GLY A 428 -13.11 -23.40 -0.20
N LYS A 429 -12.93 -23.13 -1.50
CA LYS A 429 -11.65 -23.20 -2.22
C LYS A 429 -11.48 -22.01 -3.14
N LEU A 430 -10.24 -21.75 -3.55
CA LEU A 430 -9.94 -20.78 -4.60
C LEU A 430 -10.60 -21.20 -5.92
N ASP A 431 -11.35 -20.29 -6.54
CA ASP A 431 -11.90 -20.46 -7.89
C ASP A 431 -10.83 -20.10 -8.93
N GLU A 432 -10.04 -21.08 -9.29
CA GLU A 432 -8.92 -20.92 -10.23
C GLU A 432 -9.35 -20.32 -11.56
N LYS A 433 -10.48 -20.76 -12.13
CA LYS A 433 -10.96 -20.23 -13.42
C LYS A 433 -11.38 -18.76 -13.34
N LYS A 434 -12.00 -18.38 -12.22
CA LYS A 434 -12.36 -16.97 -11.99
C LYS A 434 -11.10 -16.12 -11.75
N ILE A 435 -10.14 -16.64 -10.98
CA ILE A 435 -8.84 -15.98 -10.74
C ILE A 435 -8.13 -15.74 -12.08
N GLU A 436 -8.01 -16.76 -12.94
CA GLU A 436 -7.38 -16.60 -14.26
C GLU A 436 -8.05 -15.51 -15.10
N ARG A 437 -9.39 -15.50 -15.20
CA ARG A 437 -10.12 -14.48 -15.96
C ARG A 437 -9.92 -13.07 -15.39
N THR A 438 -10.06 -12.92 -14.08
CA THR A 438 -9.85 -11.64 -13.39
C THR A 438 -8.46 -11.11 -13.65
N ILE A 439 -7.45 -11.94 -13.50
CA ILE A 439 -6.05 -11.54 -13.64
C ILE A 439 -5.70 -11.20 -15.09
N ASN A 440 -6.20 -11.94 -16.06
CA ASN A 440 -5.99 -11.63 -17.49
C ASN A 440 -6.47 -10.22 -17.82
N THR A 441 -7.65 -9.84 -17.36
CA THR A 441 -8.19 -8.48 -17.54
C THR A 441 -7.40 -7.46 -16.73
N ALA A 442 -7.07 -7.74 -15.46
CA ALA A 442 -6.33 -6.84 -14.59
C ALA A 442 -4.93 -6.50 -15.13
N ILE A 443 -4.18 -7.51 -15.61
CA ILE A 443 -2.84 -7.31 -16.18
C ILE A 443 -2.91 -6.42 -17.45
N ARG A 444 -3.91 -6.63 -18.30
CA ARG A 444 -4.15 -5.76 -19.47
C ARG A 444 -4.45 -4.32 -19.04
N MET A 445 -5.30 -4.12 -18.05
CA MET A 445 -5.59 -2.78 -17.51
C MET A 445 -4.34 -2.09 -16.96
N LEU A 446 -3.51 -2.82 -16.21
CA LEU A 446 -2.26 -2.30 -15.65
C LEU A 446 -1.23 -1.99 -16.75
N ASP A 447 -1.10 -2.81 -17.79
CA ASP A 447 -0.22 -2.54 -18.94
C ASP A 447 -0.69 -1.32 -19.73
N ASN A 448 -2.00 -1.16 -19.94
CA ASN A 448 -2.57 -0.01 -20.63
C ASN A 448 -2.26 1.32 -19.92
N VAL A 449 -2.22 1.33 -18.59
CA VAL A 449 -1.87 2.53 -17.83
C VAL A 449 -0.54 3.12 -18.28
N ILE A 450 0.45 2.29 -18.57
CA ILE A 450 1.80 2.75 -18.95
C ILE A 450 1.77 3.63 -20.20
N ASP A 451 0.96 3.26 -21.19
CA ASP A 451 0.89 3.95 -22.48
C ASP A 451 0.05 5.25 -22.43
N ILE A 452 -0.96 5.30 -21.56
CA ILE A 452 -1.89 6.44 -21.45
C ILE A 452 -1.61 7.37 -20.28
N ASN A 453 -0.62 7.05 -19.44
CA ASN A 453 -0.26 7.83 -18.27
C ASN A 453 0.34 9.19 -18.68
N TYR A 454 -0.09 10.25 -17.99
CA TYR A 454 0.57 11.55 -18.10
C TYR A 454 1.86 11.53 -17.24
N TYR A 455 2.99 11.81 -17.87
CA TYR A 455 4.29 11.87 -17.21
C TYR A 455 4.72 13.30 -16.96
N ALA A 456 4.69 13.76 -15.71
CA ALA A 456 5.14 15.09 -15.34
C ALA A 456 6.67 15.28 -15.44
N VAL A 457 7.42 14.17 -15.41
CA VAL A 457 8.89 14.14 -15.46
C VAL A 457 9.37 13.18 -16.54
N LYS A 458 10.26 13.64 -17.42
CA LYS A 458 10.73 12.85 -18.58
C LYS A 458 11.48 11.58 -18.19
N ALA A 459 12.27 11.61 -17.12
CA ALA A 459 13.00 10.43 -16.62
C ALA A 459 12.04 9.30 -16.19
N ALA A 460 10.85 9.66 -15.68
CA ALA A 460 9.80 8.70 -15.33
C ALA A 460 9.20 8.04 -16.58
N GLU A 461 8.89 8.82 -17.61
CA GLU A 461 8.42 8.28 -18.90
C GLU A 461 9.45 7.36 -19.54
N THR A 462 10.71 7.77 -19.58
CA THR A 462 11.81 6.99 -20.16
C THR A 462 11.92 5.62 -19.50
N SER A 463 11.96 5.56 -18.17
CA SER A 463 12.03 4.32 -17.41
C SER A 463 10.78 3.44 -17.62
N ASN A 464 9.59 4.03 -17.49
CA ASN A 464 8.35 3.26 -17.52
C ASN A 464 8.07 2.66 -18.91
N MET A 465 8.29 3.41 -19.97
CA MET A 465 8.15 2.92 -21.36
C MET A 465 9.18 1.83 -21.71
N LYS A 466 10.39 1.92 -21.15
CA LYS A 466 11.47 0.96 -21.39
C LYS A 466 11.26 -0.38 -20.67
N HIS A 467 10.87 -0.32 -19.41
CA HIS A 467 10.82 -1.50 -18.54
C HIS A 467 9.40 -2.04 -18.32
N ARG A 468 8.39 -1.22 -18.42
CA ARG A 468 6.96 -1.56 -18.27
C ARG A 468 6.62 -2.34 -16.99
N PRO A 469 7.08 -1.96 -15.80
CA PRO A 469 6.74 -2.66 -14.57
C PRO A 469 5.29 -2.37 -14.16
N ILE A 470 4.64 -3.35 -13.58
CA ILE A 470 3.32 -3.25 -12.96
C ILE A 470 3.34 -3.95 -11.60
N GLY A 471 2.33 -3.71 -10.78
CA GLY A 471 2.20 -4.34 -9.47
C GLY A 471 0.79 -4.85 -9.21
N LEU A 472 0.56 -6.14 -9.38
CA LEU A 472 -0.68 -6.79 -8.99
C LEU A 472 -0.54 -7.34 -7.57
N GLY A 473 -1.48 -6.97 -6.69
CA GLY A 473 -1.58 -7.46 -5.33
C GLY A 473 -2.94 -8.08 -5.03
N ILE A 474 -3.22 -8.21 -3.74
CA ILE A 474 -4.46 -8.82 -3.21
C ILE A 474 -5.02 -7.95 -2.08
N MET A 475 -6.31 -8.09 -1.81
CA MET A 475 -6.99 -7.54 -0.64
C MET A 475 -8.04 -8.53 -0.12
N GLY A 476 -8.50 -8.35 1.11
CA GLY A 476 -9.48 -9.24 1.73
C GLY A 476 -8.91 -10.58 2.21
N PHE A 477 -7.60 -10.67 2.45
CA PHE A 477 -6.97 -11.92 2.88
C PHE A 477 -7.57 -12.46 4.17
N HIS A 478 -7.71 -11.62 5.21
CA HIS A 478 -8.28 -12.07 6.48
C HIS A 478 -9.76 -12.41 6.39
N ASP A 479 -10.54 -11.70 5.55
CA ASP A 479 -11.94 -12.07 5.29
C ASP A 479 -12.07 -13.48 4.69
N VAL A 480 -11.15 -13.84 3.79
CA VAL A 480 -11.14 -15.22 3.25
C VAL A 480 -10.84 -16.23 4.34
N LEU A 481 -9.93 -15.95 5.26
CA LEU A 481 -9.67 -16.83 6.40
C LEU A 481 -10.93 -17.02 7.25
N TYR A 482 -11.75 -15.98 7.45
CA TYR A 482 -13.05 -16.13 8.12
C TYR A 482 -14.02 -17.01 7.32
N MET A 483 -14.07 -16.86 5.99
CA MET A 483 -14.89 -17.71 5.12
C MET A 483 -14.47 -19.18 5.22
N LEU A 484 -13.17 -19.44 5.36
CA LEU A 484 -12.59 -20.78 5.51
C LEU A 484 -12.59 -21.28 6.97
N LYS A 485 -13.05 -20.46 7.92
CA LYS A 485 -13.00 -20.74 9.37
C LYS A 485 -11.60 -21.08 9.87
N THR A 486 -10.59 -20.40 9.34
CA THR A 486 -9.16 -20.62 9.61
C THR A 486 -8.63 -19.46 10.46
N PRO A 487 -8.12 -19.69 11.68
CA PRO A 487 -7.47 -18.64 12.45
C PRO A 487 -6.22 -18.11 11.73
N TYR A 488 -5.99 -16.79 11.79
CA TYR A 488 -4.80 -16.19 11.18
C TYR A 488 -3.49 -16.77 11.78
N ALA A 489 -3.47 -17.00 13.07
CA ALA A 489 -2.36 -17.62 13.80
C ALA A 489 -2.43 -19.16 13.67
N SER A 490 -2.22 -19.69 12.47
CA SER A 490 -2.23 -21.14 12.19
C SER A 490 -1.38 -21.50 10.98
N GLU A 491 -0.92 -22.74 10.93
CA GLU A 491 -0.19 -23.29 9.77
C GLU A 491 -1.08 -23.32 8.51
N GLU A 492 -2.36 -23.56 8.69
CA GLU A 492 -3.34 -23.56 7.61
C GLU A 492 -3.46 -22.16 6.96
N ALA A 493 -3.39 -21.09 7.74
CA ALA A 493 -3.39 -19.72 7.22
C ALA A 493 -2.10 -19.41 6.47
N VAL A 494 -0.96 -19.87 6.96
CA VAL A 494 0.34 -19.76 6.29
C VAL A 494 0.34 -20.52 4.97
N GLU A 495 -0.19 -21.73 4.94
CA GLU A 495 -0.33 -22.52 3.71
C GLU A 495 -1.30 -21.85 2.72
N PHE A 496 -2.41 -21.29 3.19
CA PHE A 496 -3.31 -20.53 2.34
C PHE A 496 -2.66 -19.27 1.77
N ALA A 497 -1.85 -18.55 2.55
CA ALA A 497 -1.07 -17.42 2.07
C ALA A 497 -0.13 -17.81 0.92
N ASP A 498 0.52 -18.97 1.04
CA ASP A 498 1.37 -19.54 0.00
C ASP A 498 0.57 -19.86 -1.27
N ARG A 499 -0.42 -20.74 -1.16
CA ARG A 499 -1.14 -21.27 -2.33
C ARG A 499 -1.96 -20.20 -3.06
N SER A 500 -2.57 -19.28 -2.33
CA SER A 500 -3.30 -18.15 -2.95
C SER A 500 -2.35 -17.23 -3.72
N MET A 501 -1.18 -16.93 -3.16
CA MET A 501 -0.20 -16.06 -3.83
C MET A 501 0.48 -16.78 -5.00
N GLU A 502 0.75 -18.08 -4.88
CA GLU A 502 1.25 -18.90 -5.99
C GLU A 502 0.31 -18.82 -7.20
N MET A 503 -0.99 -19.04 -6.98
CA MET A 503 -2.00 -19.00 -8.04
C MET A 503 -2.11 -17.62 -8.69
N VAL A 504 -2.16 -16.56 -7.89
CA VAL A 504 -2.22 -15.17 -8.39
C VAL A 504 -0.98 -14.83 -9.20
N SER A 505 0.20 -15.16 -8.71
CA SER A 505 1.47 -14.91 -9.41
C SER A 505 1.59 -15.70 -10.70
N TYR A 506 1.23 -16.99 -10.68
CA TYR A 506 1.25 -17.85 -11.85
C TYR A 506 0.44 -17.26 -13.00
N TYR A 507 -0.81 -16.88 -12.73
CA TYR A 507 -1.69 -16.31 -13.75
C TYR A 507 -1.30 -14.88 -14.14
N ALA A 508 -0.73 -14.09 -13.25
CA ALA A 508 -0.21 -12.77 -13.57
C ALA A 508 0.98 -12.83 -14.54
N ILE A 509 1.93 -13.71 -14.29
CA ILE A 509 3.08 -13.95 -15.16
C ILE A 509 2.62 -14.51 -16.51
N LYS A 510 1.70 -15.48 -16.49
CA LYS A 510 1.11 -16.05 -17.71
C LYS A 510 0.40 -14.98 -18.54
N ALA A 511 -0.43 -14.13 -17.91
CA ALA A 511 -1.13 -13.06 -18.60
C ALA A 511 -0.18 -12.03 -19.21
N SER A 512 0.88 -11.67 -18.52
CA SER A 512 1.91 -10.77 -19.04
C SER A 512 2.67 -11.40 -20.22
N SER A 513 2.91 -12.71 -20.18
CA SER A 513 3.50 -13.44 -21.30
C SER A 513 2.54 -13.52 -22.49
N ASP A 514 1.26 -13.74 -22.27
CA ASP A 514 0.24 -13.73 -23.33
C ASP A 514 0.09 -12.34 -23.98
N LEU A 515 0.21 -11.25 -23.20
CA LEU A 515 0.29 -9.89 -23.73
C LEU A 515 1.57 -9.65 -24.55
N ALA A 516 2.69 -10.25 -24.18
CA ALA A 516 3.92 -10.16 -24.98
C ALA A 516 3.76 -10.81 -26.35
N LYS A 517 3.00 -11.91 -26.45
CA LYS A 517 2.66 -12.54 -27.74
C LYS A 517 1.83 -11.60 -28.62
N GLU A 518 0.95 -10.78 -28.02
CA GLU A 518 0.09 -9.83 -28.72
C GLU A 518 0.84 -8.53 -29.07
N ARG A 519 1.61 -7.97 -28.13
CA ARG A 519 2.15 -6.60 -28.17
C ARG A 519 3.67 -6.50 -28.17
N GLY A 520 4.37 -7.62 -28.09
CA GLY A 520 5.83 -7.70 -27.92
C GLY A 520 6.26 -7.59 -26.46
N SER A 521 7.45 -8.08 -26.16
CA SER A 521 8.09 -7.97 -24.86
C SER A 521 8.49 -6.52 -24.55
N TYR A 522 8.71 -6.21 -23.25
CA TYR A 522 9.27 -4.90 -22.88
C TYR A 522 10.69 -4.73 -23.45
N SER A 523 11.11 -3.47 -23.68
CA SER A 523 12.32 -3.17 -24.46
C SER A 523 13.62 -3.73 -23.88
N SER A 524 13.73 -3.86 -22.55
CA SER A 524 14.90 -4.40 -21.85
C SER A 524 14.74 -5.86 -21.44
N TYR A 525 13.94 -6.64 -22.15
CA TYR A 525 13.69 -8.05 -21.83
C TYR A 525 14.94 -8.92 -21.97
N GLU A 526 15.73 -8.73 -23.03
CA GLU A 526 16.93 -9.55 -23.29
C GLU A 526 17.98 -9.37 -22.21
N GLY A 527 18.46 -10.44 -21.65
CA GLY A 527 19.39 -10.48 -20.50
C GLY A 527 18.71 -10.49 -19.14
N SER A 528 17.39 -10.29 -19.08
CA SER A 528 16.62 -10.39 -17.82
C SER A 528 16.60 -11.82 -17.27
N LEU A 529 16.26 -11.99 -15.99
CA LEU A 529 16.04 -13.32 -15.42
C LEU A 529 14.93 -14.07 -16.18
N TRP A 530 13.89 -13.34 -16.65
CA TRP A 530 12.84 -13.94 -17.48
C TRP A 530 13.40 -14.58 -18.76
N SER A 531 14.26 -13.87 -19.48
CA SER A 531 14.88 -14.38 -20.71
C SER A 531 15.81 -15.58 -20.46
N GLN A 532 16.35 -15.68 -19.25
CA GLN A 532 17.17 -16.81 -18.80
C GLN A 532 16.33 -17.98 -18.28
N GLY A 533 15.00 -17.81 -18.16
CA GLY A 533 14.10 -18.83 -17.61
C GLY A 533 14.17 -18.96 -16.09
N ILE A 534 14.62 -17.90 -15.40
CA ILE A 534 14.69 -17.84 -13.94
C ILE A 534 13.43 -17.07 -13.45
N LEU A 535 12.49 -17.82 -12.90
CA LEU A 535 11.24 -17.29 -12.37
C LEU A 535 11.41 -16.87 -10.89
N PRO A 536 10.43 -16.20 -10.26
CA PRO A 536 10.55 -15.79 -8.87
C PRO A 536 10.93 -16.92 -7.91
N ILE A 537 10.34 -18.10 -8.05
CA ILE A 537 10.68 -19.28 -7.22
C ILE A 537 12.15 -19.71 -7.44
N ASP A 538 12.66 -19.69 -8.67
CA ASP A 538 14.04 -20.08 -9.00
C ASP A 538 15.05 -19.07 -8.43
N SER A 539 14.66 -17.79 -8.31
CA SER A 539 15.52 -16.72 -7.80
C SER A 539 15.90 -16.89 -6.32
N ILE A 540 15.19 -17.74 -5.57
CA ILE A 540 15.55 -18.11 -4.19
C ILE A 540 16.94 -18.75 -4.16
N LYS A 541 17.31 -19.54 -5.18
CA LYS A 541 18.63 -20.12 -5.30
C LYS A 541 19.73 -19.05 -5.36
N LEU A 542 19.52 -17.96 -6.10
CA LEU A 542 20.48 -16.85 -6.17
C LEU A 542 20.69 -16.19 -4.81
N LEU A 543 19.61 -16.03 -4.03
CA LEU A 543 19.70 -15.52 -2.68
C LEU A 543 20.46 -16.47 -1.75
N LYS A 544 20.19 -17.77 -1.85
CA LYS A 544 20.82 -18.82 -1.04
C LYS A 544 22.32 -18.90 -1.29
N GLU A 545 22.73 -18.89 -2.57
CA GLU A 545 24.14 -18.91 -2.98
C GLU A 545 24.92 -17.67 -2.49
N SER A 546 24.26 -16.51 -2.41
CA SER A 546 24.91 -15.27 -1.95
C SER A 546 24.90 -15.11 -0.44
N ARG A 547 23.76 -15.34 0.22
CA ARG A 547 23.60 -15.10 1.64
C ARG A 547 24.23 -16.20 2.52
N GLY A 548 24.15 -17.45 2.07
CA GLY A 548 24.54 -18.67 2.80
C GLY A 548 23.33 -19.37 3.43
N ASP A 549 23.38 -20.71 3.44
CA ASP A 549 22.28 -21.55 3.94
C ASP A 549 21.95 -21.30 5.41
N GLU A 550 22.95 -20.96 6.21
CA GLU A 550 22.80 -20.67 7.65
C GLU A 550 22.02 -19.38 7.95
N TYR A 551 21.87 -18.51 6.95
CA TYR A 551 21.17 -17.23 7.06
C TYR A 551 19.88 -17.17 6.24
N LEU A 552 19.37 -18.33 5.78
CA LEU A 552 18.15 -18.39 4.97
C LEU A 552 17.27 -19.58 5.34
N ASP A 553 16.06 -19.31 5.79
CA ASP A 553 15.06 -20.32 6.11
C ASP A 553 13.75 -19.97 5.36
N VAL A 554 13.65 -20.43 4.12
CA VAL A 554 12.56 -20.17 3.17
C VAL A 554 12.02 -21.50 2.64
N ASP A 555 10.70 -21.62 2.60
CA ASP A 555 10.02 -22.72 1.90
C ASP A 555 10.21 -22.59 0.38
N GLU A 556 10.50 -23.70 -0.29
CA GLU A 556 10.71 -23.77 -1.74
C GLU A 556 9.66 -24.64 -2.46
N SER A 557 8.57 -25.03 -1.75
CA SER A 557 7.51 -25.85 -2.33
C SER A 557 6.66 -25.09 -3.36
N SER A 558 6.17 -25.81 -4.37
CA SER A 558 5.28 -25.29 -5.41
C SER A 558 4.25 -26.34 -5.81
N THR A 559 3.12 -25.90 -6.37
CA THR A 559 2.01 -26.78 -6.80
C THR A 559 1.57 -26.56 -8.24
N MET A 560 1.91 -25.40 -8.83
CA MET A 560 1.54 -25.06 -10.21
C MET A 560 2.59 -25.54 -11.20
N ASP A 561 2.25 -25.58 -12.49
CA ASP A 561 3.16 -25.98 -13.58
C ASP A 561 4.13 -24.85 -13.98
N TRP A 562 5.08 -24.58 -13.11
CA TRP A 562 6.10 -23.55 -13.34
C TRP A 562 7.04 -23.89 -14.50
N ASP A 563 7.29 -25.18 -14.77
CA ASP A 563 8.12 -25.59 -15.89
C ASP A 563 7.46 -25.30 -17.24
N GLY A 564 6.17 -25.60 -17.38
CA GLY A 564 5.40 -25.23 -18.55
C GLY A 564 5.33 -23.72 -18.78
N LEU A 565 5.17 -22.93 -17.70
CA LEU A 565 5.17 -21.47 -17.79
C LEU A 565 6.55 -20.93 -18.21
N ARG A 566 7.64 -21.50 -17.71
CA ARG A 566 9.02 -21.15 -18.08
C ARG A 566 9.25 -21.31 -19.59
N GLU A 567 8.84 -22.44 -20.16
CA GLU A 567 8.96 -22.67 -21.60
C GLU A 567 8.05 -21.71 -22.43
N THR A 568 6.89 -21.37 -21.90
CA THR A 568 6.01 -20.36 -22.50
C THR A 568 6.71 -19.00 -22.56
N ILE A 569 7.31 -18.53 -21.46
CA ILE A 569 8.03 -17.25 -21.43
C ILE A 569 9.24 -17.24 -22.36
N LYS A 570 10.03 -18.33 -22.40
CA LYS A 570 11.16 -18.43 -23.34
C LYS A 570 10.72 -18.32 -24.79
N THR A 571 9.52 -18.81 -25.12
CA THR A 571 9.00 -18.84 -26.49
C THR A 571 8.39 -17.52 -26.92
N GLN A 572 7.61 -16.86 -26.05
CA GLN A 572 6.83 -15.67 -26.40
C GLN A 572 7.23 -14.41 -25.64
N GLY A 573 8.16 -14.50 -24.68
CA GLY A 573 8.60 -13.39 -23.84
C GLY A 573 7.63 -13.02 -22.73
N ILE A 574 7.84 -11.85 -22.14
CA ILE A 574 6.96 -11.26 -21.14
C ILE A 574 6.80 -9.76 -21.40
N ARG A 575 5.60 -9.21 -21.23
CA ARG A 575 5.29 -7.81 -21.54
C ARG A 575 5.83 -6.82 -20.50
N ASN A 576 5.87 -7.22 -19.24
CA ASN A 576 6.17 -6.38 -18.10
C ASN A 576 7.42 -6.90 -17.38
N SER A 577 8.34 -6.00 -17.00
CA SER A 577 9.57 -6.38 -16.30
C SER A 577 9.31 -6.94 -14.90
N ASN A 578 8.26 -6.45 -14.26
CA ASN A 578 7.76 -6.90 -12.95
C ASN A 578 6.24 -6.94 -13.00
N VAL A 579 5.63 -7.89 -12.30
CA VAL A 579 4.16 -8.07 -12.32
C VAL A 579 3.51 -8.08 -10.95
N MET A 580 4.25 -8.40 -9.88
CA MET A 580 3.68 -8.63 -8.56
C MET A 580 4.19 -7.66 -7.50
N ALA A 581 3.27 -6.96 -6.85
CA ALA A 581 3.52 -6.15 -5.65
C ALA A 581 2.25 -6.08 -4.79
N ILE A 582 2.36 -6.24 -3.48
CA ILE A 582 1.22 -6.15 -2.58
C ILE A 582 1.22 -4.78 -1.90
N ALA A 583 0.34 -3.90 -2.35
CA ALA A 583 0.11 -2.58 -1.76
C ALA A 583 -0.78 -2.63 -0.51
N PRO A 584 -0.79 -1.58 0.33
CA PRO A 584 -1.60 -1.56 1.56
C PRO A 584 -3.11 -1.58 1.35
N THR A 585 -3.61 -1.12 0.22
CA THR A 585 -5.03 -1.04 -0.20
C THR A 585 -5.95 -0.27 0.77
N ALA A 586 -5.41 0.65 1.57
CA ALA A 586 -6.13 1.31 2.66
C ALA A 586 -7.44 2.00 2.24
N THR A 587 -7.51 2.56 1.04
CA THR A 587 -8.69 3.25 0.52
C THR A 587 -9.55 2.35 -0.40
N ILE A 588 -8.92 1.60 -1.30
CA ILE A 588 -9.68 0.77 -2.25
C ILE A 588 -10.38 -0.41 -1.56
N ALA A 589 -9.82 -0.93 -0.46
CA ALA A 589 -10.47 -1.93 0.36
C ALA A 589 -11.74 -1.39 1.05
N ASN A 590 -11.79 -0.10 1.39
CA ASN A 590 -13.01 0.55 1.90
C ASN A 590 -14.11 0.59 0.83
N ILE A 591 -13.76 0.90 -0.43
CA ILE A 591 -14.71 0.91 -1.55
C ILE A 591 -15.34 -0.47 -1.73
N THR A 592 -14.54 -1.51 -1.67
CA THR A 592 -15.00 -2.90 -1.87
C THR A 592 -15.57 -3.54 -0.60
N GLY A 593 -15.42 -2.92 0.57
CA GLY A 593 -15.96 -3.40 1.83
C GLY A 593 -15.24 -4.64 2.39
N VAL A 594 -13.93 -4.79 2.15
CA VAL A 594 -13.12 -5.92 2.62
C VAL A 594 -11.96 -5.46 3.52
N THR A 595 -11.31 -6.41 4.21
CA THR A 595 -10.09 -6.15 4.96
C THR A 595 -8.97 -5.70 4.03
N GLN A 596 -8.13 -4.79 4.52
CA GLN A 596 -7.02 -4.23 3.75
C GLN A 596 -5.97 -5.30 3.43
N SER A 597 -5.57 -5.40 2.17
CA SER A 597 -4.40 -6.15 1.72
C SER A 597 -4.27 -7.53 2.39
N ILE A 598 -3.15 -7.72 3.07
CA ILE A 598 -2.77 -8.92 3.84
C ILE A 598 -2.93 -8.73 5.35
N GLU A 599 -3.53 -7.60 5.76
CA GLU A 599 -3.62 -7.19 7.16
C GLU A 599 -4.52 -8.10 7.99
N PRO A 600 -4.14 -8.39 9.23
CA PRO A 600 -5.07 -8.91 10.21
C PRO A 600 -6.09 -7.84 10.58
N THR A 601 -7.29 -8.25 10.95
CA THR A 601 -8.33 -7.33 11.44
C THR A 601 -7.82 -6.57 12.67
N TYR A 602 -7.84 -5.25 12.60
CA TYR A 602 -7.29 -4.39 13.64
C TYR A 602 -8.06 -4.53 14.96
N GLN A 603 -9.37 -4.41 14.90
CA GLN A 603 -10.34 -4.63 16.00
C GLN A 603 -11.66 -5.13 15.42
N ASN A 604 -12.43 -5.93 16.17
CA ASN A 604 -13.71 -6.45 15.69
C ASN A 604 -14.87 -5.45 15.79
N LEU A 605 -14.72 -4.44 16.61
CA LEU A 605 -15.65 -3.29 16.72
C LEU A 605 -14.83 -2.05 17.08
N PHE A 606 -14.85 -1.03 16.23
CA PHE A 606 -14.13 0.22 16.47
C PHE A 606 -14.75 1.38 15.66
N VAL A 607 -14.35 2.59 15.99
CA VAL A 607 -14.66 3.77 15.20
C VAL A 607 -13.44 4.08 14.33
N LYS A 608 -13.64 4.03 13.02
CA LYS A 608 -12.66 4.41 12.02
C LYS A 608 -12.83 5.89 11.73
N SER A 609 -11.80 6.69 11.99
CA SER A 609 -11.79 8.11 11.66
C SER A 609 -10.89 8.33 10.44
N ASN A 610 -11.37 9.02 9.43
CA ASN A 610 -10.62 9.40 8.25
C ASN A 610 -11.07 10.79 7.74
N LEU A 611 -10.54 11.25 6.62
CA LEU A 611 -10.93 12.55 6.03
C LEU A 611 -12.41 12.67 5.67
N SER A 612 -13.09 11.55 5.47
CA SER A 612 -14.53 11.48 5.18
C SER A 612 -15.41 11.44 6.44
N GLY A 613 -14.81 11.38 7.64
CA GLY A 613 -15.52 11.37 8.92
C GLY A 613 -15.25 10.15 9.77
N GLU A 614 -16.18 9.89 10.70
CA GLU A 614 -16.10 8.75 11.64
C GLU A 614 -17.12 7.67 11.25
N PHE A 615 -16.64 6.44 11.20
CA PHE A 615 -17.41 5.27 10.79
C PHE A 615 -17.32 4.16 11.84
N THR A 616 -18.46 3.68 12.31
CA THR A 616 -18.46 2.46 13.10
C THR A 616 -18.24 1.25 12.20
N VAL A 617 -17.15 0.55 12.43
CA VAL A 617 -16.77 -0.66 11.71
C VAL A 617 -16.96 -1.86 12.64
N THR A 618 -17.67 -2.86 12.14
CA THR A 618 -17.93 -4.12 12.86
C THR A 618 -17.52 -5.29 11.97
N ASN A 619 -16.85 -6.28 12.57
CA ASN A 619 -16.54 -7.54 11.89
C ASN A 619 -17.84 -8.34 11.62
N ILE A 620 -18.35 -8.22 10.41
CA ILE A 620 -19.63 -8.84 10.00
C ILE A 620 -19.60 -10.36 10.14
N PRO A 621 -18.55 -11.08 9.69
CA PRO A 621 -18.41 -12.54 9.92
C PRO A 621 -18.50 -12.92 11.40
N MET A 622 -17.87 -12.16 12.29
CA MET A 622 -17.94 -12.41 13.73
C MET A 622 -19.36 -12.24 14.27
N VAL A 623 -20.02 -11.15 13.91
CA VAL A 623 -21.40 -10.90 14.35
C VAL A 623 -22.33 -12.01 13.89
N LYS A 624 -22.17 -12.48 12.64
CA LYS A 624 -22.93 -13.62 12.13
C LYS A 624 -22.71 -14.88 12.96
N THR A 625 -21.47 -15.22 13.24
CA THR A 625 -21.11 -16.37 14.08
C THR A 625 -21.70 -16.24 15.48
N LEU A 626 -21.60 -15.07 16.11
CA LEU A 626 -22.18 -14.85 17.45
C LEU A 626 -23.71 -14.89 17.45
N LYS A 627 -24.37 -14.46 16.37
CA LYS A 627 -25.82 -14.62 16.19
C LYS A 627 -26.22 -16.10 16.08
N ASP A 628 -25.50 -16.87 15.28
CA ASP A 628 -25.73 -18.30 15.10
C ASP A 628 -25.57 -19.07 16.42
N LEU A 629 -24.70 -18.60 17.31
CA LEU A 629 -24.50 -19.13 18.67
C LEU A 629 -25.48 -18.56 19.71
N GLY A 630 -26.36 -17.61 19.34
CA GLY A 630 -27.26 -16.94 20.27
C GLY A 630 -26.58 -16.00 21.26
N LEU A 631 -25.37 -15.54 20.95
CA LEU A 631 -24.52 -14.71 21.83
C LEU A 631 -24.55 -13.22 21.48
N TRP A 632 -25.16 -12.82 20.34
CA TRP A 632 -25.19 -11.41 19.92
C TRP A 632 -26.33 -10.66 20.61
N ASP A 633 -26.01 -9.90 21.62
CA ASP A 633 -26.92 -9.08 22.40
C ASP A 633 -26.26 -7.76 22.85
N SER A 634 -26.99 -6.92 23.59
CA SER A 634 -26.45 -5.63 24.08
C SER A 634 -25.30 -5.81 25.07
N VAL A 635 -25.27 -6.93 25.81
CA VAL A 635 -24.15 -7.24 26.73
C VAL A 635 -22.89 -7.54 25.92
N MET A 636 -22.99 -8.34 24.85
CA MET A 636 -21.87 -8.64 23.96
C MET A 636 -21.28 -7.37 23.32
N ILE A 637 -22.14 -6.44 22.87
CA ILE A 637 -21.70 -5.16 22.30
C ILE A 637 -20.93 -4.34 23.37
N ASN A 638 -21.43 -4.29 24.59
CA ASN A 638 -20.76 -3.58 25.68
C ASN A 638 -19.42 -4.25 26.06
N ASP A 639 -19.38 -5.59 26.08
CA ASP A 639 -18.15 -6.34 26.32
C ASP A 639 -17.11 -6.06 25.22
N LEU A 640 -17.52 -6.07 23.95
CA LEU A 640 -16.62 -5.71 22.83
C LEU A 640 -16.08 -4.28 22.96
N LYS A 641 -16.90 -3.31 23.35
CA LYS A 641 -16.44 -1.94 23.62
C LYS A 641 -15.48 -1.88 24.78
N TYR A 642 -15.75 -2.62 25.86
CA TYR A 642 -14.89 -2.67 27.04
C TYR A 642 -13.51 -3.26 26.73
N TYR A 643 -13.44 -4.30 25.88
CA TYR A 643 -12.21 -4.96 25.46
C TYR A 643 -11.63 -4.41 24.14
N ASP A 644 -11.97 -3.18 23.74
CA ASP A 644 -11.47 -2.53 22.52
C ASP A 644 -11.63 -3.40 21.25
N GLY A 645 -12.78 -4.04 21.10
CA GLY A 645 -13.08 -4.91 19.97
C GLY A 645 -12.47 -6.32 20.05
N SER A 646 -11.72 -6.62 21.11
CA SER A 646 -11.17 -7.97 21.36
C SER A 646 -12.23 -8.92 21.90
N VAL A 647 -12.20 -10.16 21.43
CA VAL A 647 -13.04 -11.25 21.96
C VAL A 647 -12.33 -12.09 23.03
N ALA A 648 -11.02 -11.91 23.21
CA ALA A 648 -10.19 -12.76 24.05
C ALA A 648 -10.62 -12.76 25.53
N GLY A 649 -11.01 -11.60 26.08
CA GLY A 649 -11.44 -11.44 27.49
C GLY A 649 -12.91 -11.80 27.75
N ILE A 650 -13.70 -12.14 26.73
CA ILE A 650 -15.14 -12.38 26.86
C ILE A 650 -15.39 -13.85 27.17
N SER A 651 -15.74 -14.15 28.42
CA SER A 651 -15.90 -15.55 28.91
C SER A 651 -17.00 -16.34 28.23
N ARG A 652 -18.05 -15.67 27.71
CA ARG A 652 -19.19 -16.29 27.00
C ARG A 652 -18.81 -16.87 25.65
N ILE A 653 -17.69 -16.44 25.03
CA ILE A 653 -17.27 -16.84 23.69
C ILE A 653 -16.40 -18.11 23.79
N PRO A 654 -16.70 -19.17 23.01
CA PRO A 654 -15.86 -20.37 22.94
C PRO A 654 -14.43 -20.09 22.48
N GLU A 655 -13.45 -20.84 22.95
CA GLU A 655 -12.02 -20.62 22.67
C GLU A 655 -11.67 -20.75 21.16
N GLU A 656 -12.32 -21.63 20.43
CA GLU A 656 -12.15 -21.74 18.97
C GLU A 656 -12.59 -20.46 18.23
N ILE A 657 -13.64 -19.82 18.72
CA ILE A 657 -14.16 -18.57 18.15
C ILE A 657 -13.25 -17.40 18.52
N LYS A 658 -12.68 -17.39 19.73
CA LYS A 658 -11.69 -16.38 20.13
C LYS A 658 -10.43 -16.44 19.26
N LYS A 659 -9.95 -17.65 18.92
CA LYS A 659 -8.80 -17.84 18.03
C LYS A 659 -9.11 -17.36 16.60
N LEU A 660 -10.32 -17.65 16.11
CA LEU A 660 -10.74 -17.26 14.76
C LEU A 660 -10.83 -15.74 14.60
N TYR A 661 -11.33 -15.04 15.62
CA TYR A 661 -11.54 -13.58 15.60
C TYR A 661 -10.50 -12.81 16.42
N ALA A 662 -9.30 -13.38 16.60
CA ALA A 662 -8.18 -12.69 17.20
C ALA A 662 -7.82 -11.43 16.40
N CYS A 663 -7.61 -10.32 17.09
CA CYS A 663 -7.24 -9.04 16.50
C CYS A 663 -5.73 -8.94 16.25
N ALA A 664 -5.30 -7.93 15.48
CA ALA A 664 -3.93 -7.76 15.04
C ALA A 664 -2.88 -7.83 16.18
N PHE A 665 -3.15 -7.21 17.32
CA PHE A 665 -2.23 -7.23 18.47
C PHE A 665 -2.26 -8.52 19.31
N GLU A 666 -3.18 -9.42 19.01
CA GLU A 666 -3.31 -10.73 19.65
C GLU A 666 -2.63 -11.85 18.84
N ILE A 667 -2.29 -11.55 17.59
CA ILE A 667 -1.57 -12.44 16.67
C ILE A 667 -0.07 -12.19 16.86
N GLU A 668 0.67 -13.25 17.22
CA GLU A 668 2.13 -13.13 17.34
C GLU A 668 2.77 -12.74 15.98
N PRO A 669 3.74 -11.80 15.95
CA PRO A 669 4.41 -11.36 14.74
C PRO A 669 4.98 -12.49 13.87
N LYS A 670 5.35 -13.61 14.49
CA LYS A 670 5.82 -14.81 13.80
C LYS A 670 4.86 -15.26 12.69
N TRP A 671 3.56 -15.28 12.95
CA TRP A 671 2.57 -15.72 11.98
C TRP A 671 2.44 -14.78 10.78
N LEU A 672 2.58 -13.48 11.02
CA LEU A 672 2.61 -12.47 9.96
C LEU A 672 3.86 -12.65 9.07
N ILE A 673 5.02 -12.85 9.69
CA ILE A 673 6.29 -13.04 8.98
C ILE A 673 6.31 -14.36 8.22
N ASP A 674 5.83 -15.45 8.80
CA ASP A 674 5.77 -16.76 8.14
C ASP A 674 4.82 -16.72 6.91
N ALA A 675 3.64 -16.12 7.06
CA ALA A 675 2.72 -15.91 5.93
C ALA A 675 3.33 -15.02 4.84
N ALA A 676 4.01 -13.93 5.24
CA ALA A 676 4.70 -13.05 4.31
C ALA A 676 5.86 -13.72 3.60
N SER A 677 6.65 -14.56 4.29
CA SER A 677 7.72 -15.36 3.70
C SER A 677 7.19 -16.30 2.61
N ARG A 678 6.08 -16.99 2.88
CA ARG A 678 5.44 -17.90 1.94
C ARG A 678 4.89 -17.17 0.72
N ARG A 679 4.38 -15.93 0.86
CA ARG A 679 3.98 -15.08 -0.28
C ARG A 679 5.20 -14.56 -1.04
N GLN A 680 6.27 -14.16 -0.35
CA GLN A 680 7.43 -13.50 -0.96
C GLN A 680 8.13 -14.37 -2.01
N LYS A 681 8.09 -15.69 -1.93
CA LYS A 681 8.66 -16.55 -2.97
C LYS A 681 8.02 -16.37 -4.35
N TRP A 682 6.77 -15.89 -4.41
CA TRP A 682 6.00 -15.68 -5.63
C TRP A 682 6.02 -14.23 -6.14
N ILE A 683 6.54 -13.30 -5.36
CA ILE A 683 6.47 -11.85 -5.63
C ILE A 683 7.82 -11.37 -6.15
N ASP A 684 7.85 -10.85 -7.38
CA ASP A 684 9.06 -10.30 -7.99
C ASP A 684 9.46 -8.93 -7.42
N GLN A 685 8.51 -8.13 -6.93
CA GLN A 685 8.79 -6.95 -6.12
C GLN A 685 8.66 -7.28 -4.62
N SER A 686 7.83 -6.56 -3.86
CA SER A 686 7.67 -6.79 -2.43
C SER A 686 6.21 -6.68 -1.97
N GLN A 687 6.02 -6.66 -0.66
CA GLN A 687 4.73 -6.54 0.00
C GLN A 687 4.83 -5.56 1.16
N SER A 688 3.83 -4.70 1.31
CA SER A 688 3.73 -3.76 2.44
C SER A 688 3.33 -4.51 3.69
N LEU A 689 4.33 -4.99 4.44
CA LEU A 689 4.11 -5.81 5.62
C LEU A 689 4.14 -4.96 6.89
N ASN A 690 2.97 -4.67 7.46
CA ASN A 690 2.85 -4.13 8.80
C ASN A 690 3.12 -5.22 9.84
N LEU A 691 3.82 -4.86 10.91
CA LEU A 691 4.10 -5.73 12.03
C LEU A 691 3.41 -5.18 13.28
N TYR A 692 2.75 -6.04 14.03
CA TYR A 692 2.00 -5.70 15.24
C TYR A 692 2.67 -6.37 16.43
N ILE A 693 2.91 -5.62 17.49
CA ILE A 693 3.53 -6.15 18.70
C ILE A 693 2.81 -5.65 19.94
N ASN A 694 2.41 -6.59 20.78
CA ASN A 694 1.92 -6.29 22.11
C ASN A 694 3.09 -6.38 23.11
N GLU A 695 3.16 -5.44 24.05
CA GLU A 695 4.23 -5.36 25.05
C GLU A 695 5.64 -5.47 24.41
N PRO A 696 6.06 -4.47 23.60
CA PRO A 696 7.33 -4.51 22.92
C PRO A 696 8.51 -4.46 23.90
N SER A 697 9.59 -5.18 23.52
CA SER A 697 10.89 -5.09 24.18
C SER A 697 12.00 -5.17 23.14
N GLY A 698 13.18 -4.65 23.46
CA GLY A 698 14.32 -4.71 22.53
C GLY A 698 14.64 -6.13 22.04
N LYS A 699 14.48 -7.13 22.91
CA LYS A 699 14.67 -8.55 22.56
C LYS A 699 13.60 -9.04 21.57
N LYS A 700 12.33 -8.71 21.79
CA LYS A 700 11.25 -9.10 20.87
C LYS A 700 11.43 -8.47 19.50
N LEU A 701 11.82 -7.20 19.47
CA LEU A 701 12.09 -6.48 18.22
C LEU A 701 13.28 -7.07 17.44
N ASP A 702 14.37 -7.37 18.15
CA ASP A 702 15.56 -8.01 17.56
C ASP A 702 15.19 -9.36 16.91
N ILE A 703 14.47 -10.22 17.63
CA ILE A 703 14.01 -11.51 17.13
C ILE A 703 13.11 -11.34 15.91
N MET A 704 12.16 -10.42 15.96
CA MET A 704 11.17 -10.17 14.90
C MET A 704 11.84 -9.72 13.60
N TYR A 705 12.71 -8.70 13.63
CA TYR A 705 13.36 -8.19 12.41
C TYR A 705 14.46 -9.11 11.88
N ARG A 706 15.18 -9.84 12.74
CA ARG A 706 16.09 -10.89 12.31
C ARG A 706 15.34 -12.05 11.65
N MET A 707 14.19 -12.44 12.20
CA MET A 707 13.34 -13.45 11.59
C MET A 707 12.85 -13.00 10.21
N ALA A 708 12.44 -11.73 10.06
CA ALA A 708 12.05 -11.17 8.76
C ALA A 708 13.19 -11.32 7.72
N TRP A 709 14.43 -11.03 8.12
CA TRP A 709 15.60 -11.20 7.25
C TRP A 709 15.86 -12.66 6.92
N LEU A 710 15.90 -13.56 7.92
CA LEU A 710 16.14 -15.00 7.75
C LEU A 710 15.06 -15.67 6.86
N ARG A 711 13.82 -15.20 6.96
CA ARG A 711 12.68 -15.66 6.14
C ARG A 711 12.66 -15.07 4.71
N GLY A 712 13.71 -14.37 4.30
CA GLY A 712 13.87 -13.88 2.93
C GLY A 712 12.93 -12.74 2.55
N LEU A 713 12.38 -12.00 3.49
CA LEU A 713 11.58 -10.82 3.21
C LEU A 713 12.43 -9.72 2.59
N LYS A 714 11.88 -8.99 1.62
CA LYS A 714 12.52 -7.84 0.98
C LYS A 714 12.37 -6.57 1.79
N THR A 715 11.17 -6.31 2.31
CA THR A 715 10.84 -5.09 3.03
C THR A 715 9.94 -5.38 4.23
N THR A 716 9.98 -4.49 5.21
CA THR A 716 8.95 -4.34 6.24
C THR A 716 8.41 -2.91 6.18
N TYR A 717 7.21 -2.68 6.75
CA TYR A 717 6.53 -1.42 6.75
C TYR A 717 6.36 -0.88 8.18
N TYR A 718 5.20 -0.42 8.57
CA TYR A 718 5.01 0.11 9.92
C TYR A 718 5.17 -0.96 11.00
N LEU A 719 5.82 -0.58 12.09
CA LEU A 719 5.70 -1.26 13.37
C LEU A 719 4.58 -0.60 14.17
N ARG A 720 3.56 -1.37 14.50
CA ARG A 720 2.47 -0.94 15.37
C ARG A 720 2.63 -1.58 16.74
N SER A 721 2.71 -0.78 17.79
CA SER A 721 2.90 -1.28 19.15
C SER A 721 1.74 -0.86 20.04
N LYS A 722 1.31 -1.76 20.94
CA LYS A 722 0.36 -1.45 22.01
C LYS A 722 1.16 -1.31 23.30
N GLY A 723 1.15 -0.11 23.91
CA GLY A 723 1.86 0.16 25.15
C GLY A 723 1.19 -0.52 26.37
N ALA A 724 1.95 -0.66 27.46
CA ALA A 724 1.46 -1.23 28.73
C ALA A 724 0.46 -0.31 29.47
N THR A 725 0.27 0.94 29.04
CA THR A 725 -0.68 1.88 29.64
C THR A 725 -2.10 1.56 29.21
N THR A 726 -2.88 1.03 30.16
CA THR A 726 -4.35 0.94 30.01
C THR A 726 -4.94 2.33 30.21
N SER A 727 -5.62 2.86 29.18
CA SER A 727 -6.49 4.03 29.35
C SER A 727 -7.64 3.68 30.31
N GLU A 728 -8.02 4.60 31.20
CA GLU A 728 -9.22 4.44 32.02
C GLU A 728 -10.43 4.22 31.11
N LYS A 729 -11.15 3.11 31.33
CA LYS A 729 -12.29 2.73 30.51
C LYS A 729 -13.56 3.32 31.09
N SER A 730 -14.28 4.10 30.30
CA SER A 730 -15.58 4.65 30.65
C SER A 730 -16.74 3.66 30.50
N THR A 731 -16.49 2.46 29.96
CA THR A 731 -17.48 1.41 29.71
C THR A 731 -17.40 0.34 30.79
N ILE A 732 -18.54 -0.09 31.33
CA ILE A 732 -18.63 -1.09 32.41
C ILE A 732 -18.58 -2.50 31.80
N ALA A 733 -17.68 -3.36 32.30
CA ALA A 733 -17.67 -4.78 31.98
C ALA A 733 -18.87 -5.47 32.66
N THR A 734 -19.55 -6.33 31.87
CA THR A 734 -20.59 -7.26 32.31
C THR A 734 -21.33 -6.92 33.60
N GLY A 735 -22.40 -6.15 33.52
CA GLY A 735 -23.52 -6.18 34.50
C GLY A 735 -23.22 -5.91 36.00
N GLU A 736 -21.99 -5.63 36.38
CA GLU A 736 -21.64 -5.22 37.72
C GLU A 736 -21.68 -3.70 37.86
N LEU A 737 -22.62 -3.19 38.62
CA LEU A 737 -22.74 -1.81 39.02
C LEU A 737 -21.59 -1.44 40.00
N ASN A 738 -20.45 -1.09 39.49
CA ASN A 738 -19.42 -0.44 40.27
C ASN A 738 -19.51 1.08 40.07
N ALA A 739 -20.04 1.75 41.07
CA ALA A 739 -20.03 3.22 41.16
C ALA A 739 -18.58 3.72 41.23
N VAL A 740 -18.13 4.42 40.21
CA VAL A 740 -16.82 5.10 40.21
C VAL A 740 -16.90 6.27 41.19
N SER A 741 -16.02 6.28 42.18
CA SER A 741 -15.84 7.36 43.13
C SER A 741 -15.39 8.64 42.43
N ALA A 742 -16.13 9.72 42.58
CA ALA A 742 -15.84 11.01 41.97
C ALA A 742 -14.73 11.77 42.72
N THR A 743 -13.50 11.30 42.65
CA THR A 743 -12.32 12.07 43.04
C THR A 743 -11.13 11.73 42.15
N ALA A 744 -11.02 12.38 41.02
CA ALA A 744 -9.75 12.51 40.28
C ALA A 744 -9.66 13.95 39.77
N GLU A 745 -8.60 14.63 40.12
CA GLU A 745 -8.24 15.97 39.62
C GLU A 745 -7.98 15.97 38.11
N PRO A 746 -8.25 17.05 37.41
CA PRO A 746 -8.05 17.08 35.97
C PRO A 746 -6.59 17.14 35.59
N LEU A 747 -6.14 16.15 34.84
CA LEU A 747 -4.82 16.13 34.20
C LEU A 747 -4.80 17.07 32.99
N ALA A 748 -3.66 17.71 32.81
CA ALA A 748 -3.38 18.78 31.86
C ALA A 748 -3.78 18.46 30.39
N ALA A 749 -4.07 19.54 29.67
CA ALA A 749 -4.50 19.52 28.25
C ALA A 749 -3.58 18.73 27.32
N PRO A 750 -4.14 18.10 26.27
CA PRO A 750 -3.37 17.33 25.31
C PRO A 750 -2.46 18.20 24.47
N LEU A 751 -1.24 17.72 24.25
CA LEU A 751 -0.27 18.25 23.30
C LEU A 751 -0.80 18.11 21.85
N PRO A 752 -0.42 18.99 20.92
CA PRO A 752 -0.96 18.95 19.56
C PRO A 752 -0.52 17.69 18.82
N ASP A 753 -1.43 17.19 18.01
CA ASP A 753 -1.36 15.97 17.22
C ASP A 753 -0.10 15.86 16.35
N ALA A 754 0.89 15.14 16.87
CA ALA A 754 1.81 14.42 15.99
C ALA A 754 1.04 13.27 15.35
N CYS A 755 1.34 13.00 14.09
CA CYS A 755 0.78 11.87 13.33
C CYS A 755 0.56 10.66 14.24
N SER A 756 -0.70 10.36 14.56
CA SER A 756 -1.02 9.35 15.57
C SER A 756 -0.60 7.98 15.06
N ILE A 757 0.30 7.32 15.79
CA ILE A 757 0.66 5.89 15.61
C ILE A 757 -0.59 4.97 15.65
N THR A 758 -1.73 5.53 16.06
CA THR A 758 -3.02 4.84 16.18
C THR A 758 -3.97 5.07 15.01
N ASP A 759 -3.58 5.85 13.99
CA ASP A 759 -4.43 6.04 12.80
C ASP A 759 -4.15 4.94 11.77
N PRO A 760 -5.05 3.94 11.61
CA PRO A 760 -4.89 2.89 10.62
C PRO A 760 -5.03 3.39 9.17
N ASP A 761 -5.46 4.64 8.98
CA ASP A 761 -5.75 5.26 7.69
C ASP A 761 -4.85 6.44 7.39
N CYS A 762 -3.57 6.37 7.76
CA CYS A 762 -2.61 7.36 7.29
C CYS A 762 -2.61 7.37 5.75
N ASP A 763 -3.37 8.32 5.20
CA ASP A 763 -3.58 8.52 3.76
C ASP A 763 -2.30 8.93 3.00
N ALA A 764 -1.18 9.05 3.69
CA ALA A 764 0.13 9.31 3.08
C ALA A 764 0.66 8.13 2.26
N CYS A 765 0.00 6.96 2.34
CA CYS A 765 0.55 5.70 1.87
C CYS A 765 -0.25 5.03 0.74
N GLN A 766 -0.77 5.79 -0.20
CA GLN A 766 -1.31 5.21 -1.44
C GLN A 766 -0.90 5.99 -2.68
#